data_a55f542c6bc80f32b1347236db8bc48e
#
_entry.id   a55f542c6bc80f32b1347236db8bc48e
#
_cell.length_a   1.000
_cell.length_b   1.000
_cell.length_c   1.000
_cell.angle_alpha   90.00
_cell.angle_beta   90.00
_cell.angle_gamma   90.00
#
_symmetry.space_group_name_H-M   'P 1'
#
loop_
_entity.id
_entity.type
_entity.pdbx_description
1 polymer ?
#
loop_
_entity_poly.entity_id
_entity_poly.type
_entity_poly.pdbx_seq_one_letter_code
_entity_poly.pdbx_strand_id
1 'polypeptide(L)'
;MAFPGPGLRPGLFVYNNKQGTIMKRIMLCALIGATGLTLSACKDNPPFNEIPDFIQGDISQTSYDGITDDLLTAGLGASGLASAPGPAFADPLNPTAAELRRLAIYNNYRALVDTAPGGGYGTFFGPQVNASGEGLIAGEEFIAYMSVPGTDMPVTVMAQVPDSFDPDRPCMVTAPSSGSRGIYGAIGTAGEWGLKKGCAVVYTDKGTGTGSHNLATNTAQRIDGTLTSDVEPVQFRADLTDGQRADFDSAWPDRFAWKHAHSRANPEADWGQHVLQSIEFGFYVLNEKFGRELGNGETLLTIKPKNTVVIASSVSNGGGSSVRAAEQDTKGLIDGVAVSEPNVNPQVDRSFTIRQGEGLEITEHSRSLLDYTTALAVYQGCANQAPAIRDDAPLNATFNPPAIGENICNSLANKGLVSGATLDDRATDALRILNEDFGIQPEQNLLAPVHFGLAVAQSISMTYANAYGRAGVEDRVCDLSLAAVDGAGAVAPIAPGVEAALFSVSNGIPPSAGVNIVYDGADGQPTNLPASASPSTNQLDYGLDALLCLRSLAQGSDPVSGADLQGSDAELATAIAEGIAEVRASGDLQGKPTVFVTGRADAILPINHTSRPYFGLNQRVEGKKSNLRYYEILNAHHLDVLNGFPGVADRYVPLHHYYFQALDLVWANLTEKQALPPSQVVRTVPRGAITTPLAEVNLPAINPAPDAGDRIVFTDNQVRIPE
;
A
#
# COMPACT_ATOMS: atom_id res chain seq x y z
N MET A 1 46.32 -13.33 50.11
CA MET A 1 47.12 -14.47 49.58
C MET A 1 46.38 -15.00 48.36
N ALA A 2 47.03 -14.89 47.18
CA ALA A 2 46.85 -15.63 45.93
C ALA A 2 45.46 -15.77 45.31
N PHE A 3 45.23 -15.02 44.26
CA PHE A 3 44.28 -15.30 43.16
C PHE A 3 44.85 -16.40 42.24
N PRO A 4 43.99 -17.20 41.56
CA PRO A 4 44.29 -17.68 40.22
C PRO A 4 43.35 -17.08 39.19
N GLY A 5 43.92 -16.62 38.08
CA GLY A 5 43.26 -15.99 36.95
C GLY A 5 42.45 -16.95 36.06
N PRO A 6 41.60 -16.42 35.20
CA PRO A 6 40.75 -17.20 34.30
C PRO A 6 41.50 -17.61 33.04
N GLY A 7 41.33 -18.94 32.71
CA GLY A 7 41.85 -19.53 31.50
C GLY A 7 41.14 -19.05 30.25
N LEU A 8 41.89 -18.62 29.26
CA LEU A 8 41.49 -18.34 27.88
C LEU A 8 41.04 -19.63 27.20
N ARG A 9 39.79 -19.67 26.73
CA ARG A 9 39.36 -20.63 25.73
C ARG A 9 39.62 -20.07 24.33
N PRO A 10 40.15 -20.85 23.39
CA PRO A 10 40.39 -20.37 22.04
C PRO A 10 39.05 -20.24 21.28
N GLY A 11 38.74 -19.05 20.82
CA GLY A 11 37.65 -18.80 19.90
C GLY A 11 37.98 -19.38 18.50
N LEU A 12 37.11 -20.19 17.94
CA LEU A 12 37.18 -20.64 16.58
C LEU A 12 36.86 -19.43 15.66
N PHE A 13 37.91 -18.86 15.07
CA PHE A 13 37.73 -17.95 13.92
C PHE A 13 37.43 -18.79 12.70
N VAL A 14 36.17 -18.77 12.23
CA VAL A 14 35.83 -19.26 10.90
C VAL A 14 36.33 -18.25 9.88
N TYR A 15 37.46 -18.51 9.28
CA TYR A 15 37.99 -17.75 8.13
C TYR A 15 37.12 -18.04 6.91
N ASN A 16 36.32 -17.09 6.50
CA ASN A 16 35.54 -17.17 5.28
C ASN A 16 36.49 -17.12 4.08
N ASN A 17 36.68 -18.25 3.42
CA ASN A 17 37.69 -18.44 2.37
C ASN A 17 37.20 -17.91 1.01
N LYS A 18 36.87 -16.62 0.94
CA LYS A 18 36.47 -15.96 -0.34
C LYS A 18 37.58 -15.99 -1.42
N GLN A 19 38.84 -16.13 -1.04
CA GLN A 19 39.94 -16.19 -2.03
C GLN A 19 40.02 -17.51 -2.81
N GLY A 20 39.62 -18.62 -2.20
CA GLY A 20 39.59 -19.92 -2.88
C GLY A 20 38.52 -20.01 -3.96
N THR A 21 37.37 -19.38 -3.75
CA THR A 21 36.26 -19.34 -4.69
C THR A 21 36.58 -18.46 -5.91
N ILE A 22 37.23 -17.32 -5.68
CA ILE A 22 37.64 -16.41 -6.77
C ILE A 22 38.67 -17.06 -7.69
N MET A 23 39.65 -17.80 -7.16
CA MET A 23 40.65 -18.52 -7.98
C MET A 23 40.05 -19.65 -8.81
N LYS A 24 39.08 -20.41 -8.27
CA LYS A 24 38.36 -21.45 -9.02
C LYS A 24 37.48 -20.85 -10.13
N ARG A 25 36.86 -19.71 -9.90
CA ARG A 25 36.08 -18.96 -10.91
C ARG A 25 36.94 -18.42 -12.05
N ILE A 26 38.12 -17.94 -11.77
CA ILE A 26 39.11 -17.51 -12.81
C ILE A 26 39.58 -18.69 -13.66
N MET A 27 39.74 -19.89 -13.06
CA MET A 27 40.18 -21.08 -13.79
C MET A 27 39.07 -21.65 -14.71
N LEU A 28 37.81 -21.55 -14.32
CA LEU A 28 36.67 -22.00 -15.14
C LEU A 28 36.41 -21.01 -16.32
N CYS A 29 36.56 -19.69 -16.09
CA CYS A 29 36.52 -18.72 -17.19
C CYS A 29 37.65 -18.92 -18.21
N ALA A 30 38.85 -19.34 -17.78
CA ALA A 30 39.98 -19.62 -18.67
C ALA A 30 39.76 -20.87 -19.51
N LEU A 31 39.04 -21.89 -19.03
CA LEU A 31 38.69 -23.10 -19.78
C LEU A 31 37.59 -22.87 -20.83
N ILE A 32 36.68 -21.94 -20.61
CA ILE A 32 35.63 -21.52 -21.56
C ILE A 32 36.20 -20.57 -22.62
N GLY A 33 37.26 -19.83 -22.32
CA GLY A 33 37.95 -18.87 -23.20
C GLY A 33 38.74 -19.51 -24.35
N ALA A 34 38.92 -20.86 -24.38
CA ALA A 34 39.65 -21.57 -25.46
C ALA A 34 38.86 -21.71 -26.78
N THR A 35 37.62 -21.22 -26.86
CA THR A 35 36.77 -21.19 -28.06
C THR A 35 36.47 -19.79 -28.58
N GLY A 36 37.42 -18.88 -28.53
CA GLY A 36 37.41 -17.68 -29.36
C GLY A 36 36.30 -16.62 -29.10
N LEU A 37 35.67 -16.57 -27.91
CA LEU A 37 34.74 -15.55 -27.50
C LEU A 37 35.42 -14.66 -26.44
N THR A 38 35.41 -13.36 -26.69
CA THR A 38 36.12 -12.30 -25.99
C THR A 38 35.84 -12.26 -24.47
N LEU A 39 36.91 -12.04 -23.70
CA LEU A 39 36.97 -11.84 -22.25
C LEU A 39 36.04 -10.71 -21.70
N SER A 40 35.24 -10.07 -22.54
CA SER A 40 34.28 -9.05 -22.17
C SER A 40 32.99 -9.60 -21.53
N ALA A 41 32.66 -10.90 -21.76
CA ALA A 41 31.40 -11.51 -21.30
C ALA A 41 31.41 -11.98 -19.83
N CYS A 42 32.57 -12.01 -19.16
CA CYS A 42 32.70 -12.48 -17.78
C CYS A 42 32.55 -11.36 -16.71
N LYS A 43 32.30 -10.11 -17.12
CA LYS A 43 32.25 -8.97 -16.17
C LYS A 43 30.85 -8.63 -15.65
N ASP A 44 29.78 -9.03 -16.35
CA ASP A 44 28.46 -8.43 -16.09
C ASP A 44 27.36 -9.35 -15.54
N ASN A 45 27.60 -10.68 -15.39
CA ASN A 45 26.70 -11.55 -14.62
C ASN A 45 27.44 -12.83 -14.21
N PRO A 46 27.53 -13.16 -12.91
CA PRO A 46 28.01 -14.48 -12.51
C PRO A 46 27.11 -15.55 -13.11
N PRO A 47 27.65 -16.62 -13.72
CA PRO A 47 26.85 -17.68 -14.32
C PRO A 47 26.14 -18.54 -13.26
N PHE A 48 26.38 -18.31 -11.99
CA PHE A 48 25.90 -19.08 -10.85
C PHE A 48 24.79 -18.36 -10.10
N ASN A 49 23.87 -19.14 -9.54
CA ASN A 49 22.87 -18.64 -8.64
C ASN A 49 23.49 -18.38 -7.26
N GLU A 50 23.35 -17.18 -6.76
CA GLU A 50 23.85 -16.78 -5.44
C GLU A 50 22.75 -16.03 -4.69
N ILE A 51 22.66 -16.25 -3.38
CA ILE A 51 21.72 -15.50 -2.53
C ILE A 51 22.04 -14.01 -2.68
N PRO A 52 21.06 -13.16 -3.00
CA PRO A 52 21.30 -11.73 -3.10
C PRO A 52 21.84 -11.13 -1.78
N ASP A 53 22.82 -10.25 -1.87
CA ASP A 53 23.51 -9.67 -0.70
C ASP A 53 22.54 -8.88 0.24
N PHE A 54 21.39 -8.45 -0.25
CA PHE A 54 20.38 -7.75 0.54
C PHE A 54 19.49 -8.69 1.38
N ILE A 55 19.53 -9.99 1.18
CA ILE A 55 18.78 -10.96 2.01
C ILE A 55 19.43 -11.06 3.37
N GLN A 56 18.63 -10.97 4.42
CA GLN A 56 19.03 -11.01 5.81
C GLN A 56 18.54 -12.31 6.48
N GLY A 57 19.46 -13.03 7.12
CA GLY A 57 19.15 -14.29 7.82
C GLY A 57 18.78 -15.45 6.89
N ASP A 58 17.94 -16.34 7.39
CA ASP A 58 17.52 -17.56 6.69
C ASP A 58 16.31 -17.31 5.79
N ILE A 59 16.22 -18.05 4.70
CA ILE A 59 15.03 -18.11 3.84
C ILE A 59 14.18 -19.29 4.33
N SER A 60 12.98 -18.99 4.82
CA SER A 60 11.99 -20.01 5.18
C SER A 60 11.26 -20.50 3.94
N GLN A 61 11.09 -21.83 3.79
CA GLN A 61 10.39 -22.47 2.69
C GLN A 61 9.26 -23.34 3.22
N THR A 62 8.08 -23.22 2.64
CA THR A 62 6.89 -24.03 2.97
C THR A 62 6.21 -24.52 1.70
N SER A 63 5.83 -25.79 1.66
CA SER A 63 5.08 -26.40 0.55
C SER A 63 3.61 -26.57 0.92
N TYR A 64 2.73 -26.28 -0.03
CA TYR A 64 1.28 -26.38 0.09
C TYR A 64 0.71 -27.35 -0.95
N ASP A 65 -0.21 -28.23 -0.52
CA ASP A 65 -0.72 -29.34 -1.34
C ASP A 65 -1.87 -28.94 -2.31
N GLY A 66 -2.38 -27.73 -2.20
CA GLY A 66 -3.53 -27.27 -2.99
C GLY A 66 -4.85 -27.97 -2.64
N ILE A 67 -4.92 -28.64 -1.49
CA ILE A 67 -6.10 -29.40 -1.01
C ILE A 67 -6.47 -28.96 0.41
N THR A 68 -5.56 -29.14 1.37
CA THR A 68 -5.77 -28.79 2.78
C THR A 68 -5.28 -27.38 3.10
N ASP A 69 -4.26 -26.95 2.40
CA ASP A 69 -3.73 -25.59 2.38
C ASP A 69 -3.19 -25.27 0.97
N ASP A 70 -3.14 -24.00 0.62
CA ASP A 70 -2.78 -23.57 -0.72
C ASP A 70 -2.12 -22.18 -0.73
N LEU A 71 -1.49 -21.83 -1.87
CA LEU A 71 -0.78 -20.54 -2.01
C LEU A 71 -1.70 -19.34 -1.98
N LEU A 72 -2.92 -19.45 -2.51
CA LEU A 72 -3.80 -18.30 -2.74
C LEU A 72 -4.78 -18.06 -1.59
N THR A 73 -5.42 -19.11 -1.07
CA THR A 73 -6.54 -18.98 -0.14
C THR A 73 -6.25 -19.51 1.26
N ALA A 74 -5.07 -20.10 1.48
CA ALA A 74 -4.69 -20.77 2.73
C ALA A 74 -5.71 -21.86 3.14
N GLY A 75 -6.20 -22.63 2.16
CA GLY A 75 -7.17 -23.71 2.34
C GLY A 75 -8.60 -23.25 2.55
N LEU A 76 -8.87 -21.95 2.51
CA LEU A 76 -10.24 -21.40 2.68
C LEU A 76 -11.11 -21.59 1.45
N GLY A 77 -10.51 -21.55 0.27
CA GLY A 77 -11.24 -21.49 -0.99
C GLY A 77 -12.06 -20.21 -1.17
N ALA A 78 -12.69 -20.05 -2.31
CA ALA A 78 -13.59 -18.91 -2.59
C ALA A 78 -14.73 -18.83 -1.56
N SER A 79 -15.30 -19.98 -1.19
CA SER A 79 -16.40 -20.04 -0.22
C SER A 79 -15.99 -19.61 1.18
N GLY A 80 -14.80 -20.02 1.64
CA GLY A 80 -14.26 -19.59 2.93
C GLY A 80 -13.87 -18.12 2.95
N LEU A 81 -13.30 -17.58 1.87
CA LEU A 81 -12.99 -16.15 1.74
C LEU A 81 -14.26 -15.27 1.74
N ALA A 82 -15.37 -15.75 1.16
CA ALA A 82 -16.64 -15.04 1.18
C ALA A 82 -17.40 -15.18 2.50
N SER A 83 -17.04 -16.15 3.34
CA SER A 83 -17.73 -16.46 4.58
C SER A 83 -17.52 -15.39 5.66
N ALA A 84 -18.52 -15.25 6.53
CA ALA A 84 -18.41 -14.52 7.80
C ALA A 84 -19.03 -15.40 8.92
N PRO A 85 -18.39 -15.53 10.07
CA PRO A 85 -17.13 -14.90 10.52
C PRO A 85 -15.88 -15.47 9.84
N GLY A 86 -14.76 -14.77 10.00
CA GLY A 86 -13.45 -15.25 9.55
C GLY A 86 -12.95 -16.48 10.30
N PRO A 87 -11.80 -17.07 9.86
CA PRO A 87 -11.22 -18.22 10.51
C PRO A 87 -10.82 -17.88 11.97
N ALA A 88 -11.14 -18.79 12.89
CA ALA A 88 -10.81 -18.69 14.30
C ALA A 88 -9.50 -19.43 14.61
N PHE A 89 -8.81 -19.01 15.66
CA PHE A 89 -7.66 -19.69 16.23
C PHE A 89 -8.10 -20.82 17.17
N ALA A 90 -7.35 -21.92 17.20
CA ALA A 90 -7.56 -22.99 18.17
C ALA A 90 -7.26 -22.51 19.61
N ASP A 91 -6.18 -21.74 19.77
CA ASP A 91 -5.88 -20.98 20.99
C ASP A 91 -5.73 -19.50 20.63
N PRO A 92 -6.70 -18.65 20.99
CA PRO A 92 -6.62 -17.21 20.68
C PRO A 92 -5.46 -16.47 21.31
N LEU A 93 -4.84 -17.04 22.36
CA LEU A 93 -3.70 -16.41 23.03
C LEU A 93 -2.36 -16.81 22.41
N ASN A 94 -2.32 -17.95 21.72
CA ASN A 94 -1.11 -18.50 21.12
C ASN A 94 -1.41 -19.07 19.73
N PRO A 95 -1.83 -18.23 18.76
CA PRO A 95 -2.10 -18.70 17.41
C PRO A 95 -0.83 -19.23 16.76
N THR A 96 -0.98 -20.27 15.95
CA THR A 96 0.12 -20.80 15.13
C THR A 96 0.39 -19.91 13.91
N ALA A 97 1.59 -19.99 13.34
CA ALA A 97 1.96 -19.29 12.11
C ALA A 97 0.98 -19.58 10.95
N ALA A 98 0.53 -20.83 10.81
CA ALA A 98 -0.44 -21.22 9.79
C ALA A 98 -1.82 -20.57 9.99
N GLU A 99 -2.28 -20.47 11.24
CA GLU A 99 -3.54 -19.79 11.56
C GLU A 99 -3.45 -18.28 11.31
N LEU A 100 -2.32 -17.65 11.69
CA LEU A 100 -2.05 -16.24 11.41
C LEU A 100 -1.99 -15.95 9.91
N ARG A 101 -1.31 -16.79 9.12
CA ARG A 101 -1.28 -16.72 7.67
C ARG A 101 -2.69 -16.80 7.07
N ARG A 102 -3.48 -17.79 7.49
CA ARG A 102 -4.85 -17.99 7.03
C ARG A 102 -5.74 -16.78 7.32
N LEU A 103 -5.66 -16.22 8.51
CA LEU A 103 -6.41 -15.03 8.90
C LEU A 103 -5.90 -13.78 8.13
N ALA A 104 -4.59 -13.65 7.89
CA ALA A 104 -4.02 -12.55 7.11
C ALA A 104 -4.52 -12.58 5.67
N ILE A 105 -4.52 -13.74 5.02
CA ILE A 105 -5.05 -13.90 3.64
C ILE A 105 -6.55 -13.55 3.61
N TYR A 106 -7.34 -14.11 4.54
CA TYR A 106 -8.77 -13.80 4.67
C TYR A 106 -9.03 -12.29 4.80
N ASN A 107 -8.33 -11.62 5.72
CA ASN A 107 -8.53 -10.21 5.97
C ASN A 107 -8.09 -9.33 4.79
N ASN A 108 -7.00 -9.69 4.09
CA ASN A 108 -6.53 -8.92 2.94
C ASN A 108 -7.45 -9.04 1.72
N TYR A 109 -8.06 -10.20 1.49
CA TYR A 109 -9.13 -10.32 0.50
C TYR A 109 -10.31 -9.42 0.84
N ARG A 110 -10.87 -9.58 2.05
CA ARG A 110 -12.07 -8.88 2.49
C ARG A 110 -11.90 -7.38 2.70
N ALA A 111 -10.69 -6.88 2.74
CA ALA A 111 -10.41 -5.45 2.82
C ALA A 111 -10.37 -4.75 1.45
N LEU A 112 -10.21 -5.50 0.37
CA LEU A 112 -10.03 -4.94 -0.98
C LEU A 112 -11.15 -5.36 -1.94
N VAL A 113 -11.57 -6.63 -1.87
CA VAL A 113 -12.39 -7.27 -2.89
C VAL A 113 -13.87 -7.28 -2.45
N ASP A 114 -14.78 -7.02 -3.39
CA ASP A 114 -16.22 -7.18 -3.17
C ASP A 114 -16.60 -8.67 -3.15
N THR A 115 -16.84 -9.22 -1.96
CA THR A 115 -17.31 -10.58 -1.75
C THR A 115 -18.81 -10.64 -1.46
N ALA A 116 -19.54 -9.54 -1.63
CA ALA A 116 -20.99 -9.48 -1.37
C ALA A 116 -21.78 -10.33 -2.35
N PRO A 117 -22.93 -10.88 -1.93
CA PRO A 117 -23.86 -11.55 -2.82
C PRO A 117 -24.25 -10.64 -3.99
N GLY A 118 -24.09 -11.14 -5.23
CA GLY A 118 -24.36 -10.37 -6.44
C GLY A 118 -23.19 -9.46 -6.89
N GLY A 119 -22.07 -9.39 -6.16
CA GLY A 119 -20.90 -8.54 -6.44
C GLY A 119 -19.97 -9.09 -7.49
N GLY A 120 -20.14 -10.10 -8.15
CA GLY A 120 -19.27 -10.61 -9.24
C GLY A 120 -18.05 -11.41 -8.77
N TYR A 121 -17.80 -11.51 -7.46
CA TYR A 121 -16.76 -12.38 -6.92
C TYR A 121 -17.04 -13.85 -7.27
N GLY A 122 -16.01 -14.52 -7.83
CA GLY A 122 -16.15 -15.88 -8.36
C GLY A 122 -16.84 -15.95 -9.73
N THR A 123 -17.32 -14.84 -10.29
CA THR A 123 -17.95 -14.77 -11.62
C THR A 123 -17.14 -13.91 -12.57
N PHE A 124 -16.94 -12.65 -12.26
CA PHE A 124 -16.14 -11.71 -13.08
C PHE A 124 -14.70 -11.58 -12.57
N PHE A 125 -14.46 -11.88 -11.31
CA PHE A 125 -13.15 -11.87 -10.65
C PHE A 125 -13.19 -12.85 -9.47
N GLY A 126 -12.03 -13.12 -8.85
CA GLY A 126 -11.92 -14.04 -7.74
C GLY A 126 -11.59 -15.49 -8.14
N PRO A 127 -11.40 -16.41 -7.16
CA PRO A 127 -10.89 -17.74 -7.41
C PRO A 127 -11.80 -18.60 -8.31
N GLN A 128 -11.20 -19.15 -9.41
CA GLN A 128 -11.92 -19.96 -10.40
C GLN A 128 -11.02 -21.03 -11.05
N VAL A 129 -9.86 -21.36 -10.47
CA VAL A 129 -8.77 -22.09 -11.13
C VAL A 129 -9.15 -23.51 -11.55
N ASN A 130 -10.03 -24.20 -10.82
CA ASN A 130 -10.42 -25.59 -11.08
C ASN A 130 -11.92 -25.73 -11.25
N ALA A 131 -12.38 -26.97 -11.49
CA ALA A 131 -13.80 -27.27 -11.70
C ALA A 131 -14.68 -26.92 -10.50
N SER A 132 -14.13 -26.83 -9.27
CA SER A 132 -14.85 -26.39 -8.09
C SER A 132 -14.95 -24.87 -8.00
N GLY A 133 -14.09 -24.12 -8.70
CA GLY A 133 -14.01 -22.66 -8.62
C GLY A 133 -13.41 -22.12 -7.32
N GLU A 134 -12.89 -22.98 -6.44
CA GLU A 134 -12.40 -22.60 -5.10
C GLU A 134 -11.03 -21.90 -5.11
N GLY A 135 -10.28 -21.96 -6.22
CA GLY A 135 -9.00 -21.24 -6.37
C GLY A 135 -7.83 -21.86 -5.61
N LEU A 136 -7.92 -23.14 -5.23
CA LEU A 136 -6.87 -23.84 -4.52
C LEU A 136 -5.67 -24.08 -5.45
N ILE A 137 -4.49 -23.58 -5.09
CA ILE A 137 -3.26 -23.64 -5.90
C ILE A 137 -2.13 -24.23 -5.08
N ALA A 138 -1.67 -25.43 -5.48
CA ALA A 138 -0.49 -26.06 -4.90
C ALA A 138 0.81 -25.35 -5.30
N GLY A 139 1.85 -25.43 -4.46
CA GLY A 139 3.15 -24.86 -4.73
C GLY A 139 3.98 -24.59 -3.50
N GLU A 140 5.00 -23.76 -3.64
CA GLU A 140 5.93 -23.41 -2.58
C GLU A 140 5.99 -21.92 -2.32
N GLU A 141 6.15 -21.56 -1.07
CA GLU A 141 6.30 -20.18 -0.57
C GLU A 141 7.66 -20.05 0.10
N PHE A 142 8.39 -19.01 -0.26
CA PHE A 142 9.70 -18.64 0.29
C PHE A 142 9.60 -17.25 0.89
N ILE A 143 10.01 -17.09 2.15
CA ILE A 143 9.93 -15.81 2.87
C ILE A 143 11.24 -15.50 3.58
N ALA A 144 11.67 -14.24 3.53
CA ALA A 144 12.89 -13.75 4.16
C ALA A 144 12.76 -12.27 4.53
N TYR A 145 13.68 -11.79 5.36
CA TYR A 145 13.93 -10.35 5.47
C TYR A 145 14.93 -9.90 4.42
N MET A 146 14.78 -8.66 3.99
CA MET A 146 15.75 -7.96 3.15
C MET A 146 16.03 -6.56 3.73
N SER A 147 17.15 -5.97 3.33
CA SER A 147 17.52 -4.60 3.71
C SER A 147 17.79 -3.74 2.48
N VAL A 148 17.60 -2.43 2.66
CA VAL A 148 18.08 -1.41 1.74
C VAL A 148 19.33 -0.79 2.34
N PRO A 149 20.40 -0.54 1.54
CA PRO A 149 21.59 0.11 2.05
C PRO A 149 21.25 1.46 2.70
N GLY A 150 21.71 1.66 3.94
CA GLY A 150 21.51 2.90 4.70
C GLY A 150 20.31 2.87 5.66
N THR A 151 19.56 1.76 5.74
CA THR A 151 18.51 1.57 6.74
C THR A 151 18.69 0.24 7.46
N ASP A 152 18.41 0.20 8.75
CA ASP A 152 18.40 -1.04 9.56
C ASP A 152 16.99 -1.64 9.67
N MET A 153 15.99 -1.03 9.02
CA MET A 153 14.61 -1.48 9.08
C MET A 153 14.43 -2.76 8.26
N PRO A 154 13.96 -3.87 8.85
CA PRO A 154 13.70 -5.09 8.12
C PRO A 154 12.52 -4.92 7.18
N VAL A 155 12.68 -5.35 5.93
CA VAL A 155 11.64 -5.39 4.92
C VAL A 155 11.34 -6.86 4.61
N THR A 156 10.07 -7.25 4.63
CA THR A 156 9.70 -8.62 4.31
C THR A 156 9.59 -8.81 2.80
N VAL A 157 10.20 -9.90 2.29
CA VAL A 157 10.09 -10.35 0.90
C VAL A 157 9.59 -11.78 0.87
N MET A 158 8.75 -12.10 -0.11
CA MET A 158 8.20 -13.44 -0.30
C MET A 158 8.13 -13.78 -1.80
N ALA A 159 8.38 -15.03 -2.13
CA ALA A 159 8.15 -15.58 -3.46
C ALA A 159 7.22 -16.78 -3.36
N GLN A 160 6.17 -16.81 -4.18
CA GLN A 160 5.29 -17.98 -4.35
C GLN A 160 5.49 -18.54 -5.74
N VAL A 161 5.75 -19.86 -5.82
CA VAL A 161 5.96 -20.59 -7.08
C VAL A 161 4.92 -21.69 -7.17
N PRO A 162 3.87 -21.55 -8.00
CA PRO A 162 2.86 -22.57 -8.16
C PRO A 162 3.42 -23.81 -8.88
N ASP A 163 2.87 -24.98 -8.60
CA ASP A 163 3.28 -26.23 -9.28
C ASP A 163 3.01 -26.21 -10.79
N SER A 164 2.14 -25.32 -11.24
CA SER A 164 1.86 -25.07 -12.66
C SER A 164 2.89 -24.16 -13.35
N PHE A 165 3.93 -23.70 -12.66
CA PHE A 165 4.96 -22.84 -13.24
C PHE A 165 5.72 -23.59 -14.35
N ASP A 166 5.86 -22.94 -15.52
CA ASP A 166 6.55 -23.50 -16.68
C ASP A 166 7.96 -22.89 -16.84
N PRO A 167 9.04 -23.61 -16.49
CA PRO A 167 10.40 -23.08 -16.58
C PRO A 167 10.89 -22.86 -18.02
N ASP A 168 10.23 -23.41 -19.04
CA ASP A 168 10.54 -23.19 -20.45
C ASP A 168 9.92 -21.89 -20.98
N ARG A 169 8.87 -21.39 -20.32
CA ARG A 169 8.19 -20.13 -20.60
C ARG A 169 7.96 -19.33 -19.31
N PRO A 170 9.04 -18.96 -18.62
CA PRO A 170 8.93 -18.40 -17.30
C PRO A 170 8.25 -17.03 -17.30
N CYS A 171 7.43 -16.78 -16.29
CA CYS A 171 6.84 -15.49 -16.02
C CYS A 171 6.85 -15.17 -14.52
N MET A 172 6.88 -13.88 -14.20
CA MET A 172 6.89 -13.37 -12.86
C MET A 172 6.00 -12.12 -12.75
N VAL A 173 5.27 -12.01 -11.67
CA VAL A 173 4.43 -10.85 -11.36
C VAL A 173 4.84 -10.31 -10.00
N THR A 174 5.03 -8.99 -9.89
CA THR A 174 5.24 -8.39 -8.58
C THR A 174 3.91 -8.13 -7.88
N ALA A 175 3.89 -8.28 -6.58
CA ALA A 175 2.73 -8.08 -5.73
C ALA A 175 3.11 -7.32 -4.45
N PRO A 176 3.69 -6.11 -4.55
CA PRO A 176 3.95 -5.30 -3.38
C PRO A 176 2.64 -4.96 -2.68
N SER A 177 2.65 -4.94 -1.36
CA SER A 177 1.44 -4.81 -0.55
C SER A 177 0.67 -3.52 -0.86
N SER A 178 -0.63 -3.61 -1.02
CA SER A 178 -1.55 -2.46 -1.07
C SER A 178 -1.61 -1.79 0.30
N GLY A 179 -1.70 -0.46 0.35
CA GLY A 179 -1.68 0.27 1.62
C GLY A 179 -0.44 -0.05 2.45
N SER A 180 -0.50 0.16 3.76
CA SER A 180 0.54 -0.24 4.71
C SER A 180 0.30 -1.66 5.23
N ARG A 181 -0.04 -2.58 4.33
CA ARG A 181 -0.38 -3.97 4.65
C ARG A 181 0.87 -4.83 4.79
N GLY A 182 0.74 -5.96 5.47
CA GLY A 182 1.78 -6.97 5.59
C GLY A 182 2.07 -7.70 4.27
N ILE A 183 2.88 -8.75 4.36
CA ILE A 183 3.40 -9.47 3.19
C ILE A 183 2.28 -10.07 2.29
N TYR A 184 1.13 -10.42 2.85
CA TYR A 184 -0.04 -10.93 2.12
C TYR A 184 -0.95 -9.82 1.57
N GLY A 185 -0.53 -8.54 1.66
CA GLY A 185 -1.35 -7.38 1.32
C GLY A 185 -1.80 -7.25 -0.13
N ALA A 186 -1.20 -8.02 -1.04
CA ALA A 186 -1.58 -8.06 -2.45
C ALA A 186 -1.98 -9.47 -2.94
N ILE A 187 -2.26 -10.40 -2.01
CA ILE A 187 -2.60 -11.78 -2.36
C ILE A 187 -3.87 -11.87 -3.23
N GLY A 188 -4.92 -11.10 -2.90
CA GLY A 188 -6.18 -11.06 -3.64
C GLY A 188 -6.16 -10.14 -4.87
N THR A 189 -5.02 -9.57 -5.24
CA THR A 189 -4.84 -8.67 -6.37
C THR A 189 -3.83 -9.23 -7.38
N ALA A 190 -2.63 -8.68 -7.48
CA ALA A 190 -1.57 -9.18 -8.36
C ALA A 190 -1.19 -10.64 -8.05
N GLY A 191 -1.21 -11.02 -6.77
CA GLY A 191 -0.97 -12.39 -6.33
C GLY A 191 -1.92 -13.38 -6.97
N GLU A 192 -3.20 -13.12 -6.89
CA GLU A 192 -4.25 -13.97 -7.45
C GLU A 192 -4.07 -14.15 -8.97
N TRP A 193 -3.95 -13.05 -9.70
CA TRP A 193 -3.81 -13.11 -11.15
C TRP A 193 -2.55 -13.89 -11.56
N GLY A 194 -1.41 -13.59 -10.90
CA GLY A 194 -0.13 -14.22 -11.21
C GLY A 194 -0.14 -15.73 -10.96
N LEU A 195 -0.61 -16.16 -9.79
CA LEU A 195 -0.71 -17.58 -9.44
C LEU A 195 -1.64 -18.35 -10.38
N LYS A 196 -2.81 -17.79 -10.70
CA LYS A 196 -3.75 -18.38 -11.67
C LYS A 196 -3.16 -18.50 -13.08
N LYS A 197 -2.29 -17.59 -13.47
CA LYS A 197 -1.60 -17.60 -14.76
C LYS A 197 -0.46 -18.60 -14.80
N GLY A 198 -0.08 -19.20 -13.67
CA GLY A 198 1.07 -20.09 -13.54
C GLY A 198 2.40 -19.34 -13.46
N CYS A 199 2.38 -18.05 -13.17
CA CYS A 199 3.59 -17.25 -12.95
C CYS A 199 4.08 -17.40 -11.50
N ALA A 200 5.39 -17.25 -11.29
CA ALA A 200 5.90 -16.94 -9.96
C ALA A 200 5.40 -15.55 -9.53
N VAL A 201 5.06 -15.40 -8.25
CA VAL A 201 4.65 -14.11 -7.70
C VAL A 201 5.60 -13.69 -6.60
N VAL A 202 6.10 -12.46 -6.69
CA VAL A 202 7.04 -11.89 -5.71
C VAL A 202 6.40 -10.72 -4.98
N TYR A 203 6.42 -10.80 -3.65
CA TYR A 203 5.77 -9.86 -2.74
C TYR A 203 6.80 -9.09 -1.93
N THR A 204 6.43 -7.92 -1.49
CA THR A 204 7.14 -7.16 -0.44
C THR A 204 6.17 -6.34 0.38
N ASP A 205 6.45 -6.19 1.68
CA ASP A 205 5.73 -5.25 2.54
C ASP A 205 6.20 -3.80 2.35
N LYS A 206 7.19 -3.59 1.50
CA LYS A 206 7.73 -2.27 1.11
C LYS A 206 8.33 -1.47 2.27
N GLY A 207 8.72 -2.13 3.37
CA GLY A 207 9.16 -1.43 4.58
C GLY A 207 8.03 -0.79 5.40
N THR A 208 6.77 -1.08 5.05
CA THR A 208 5.60 -0.65 5.81
C THR A 208 5.08 -1.82 6.67
N GLY A 209 4.14 -2.61 6.19
CA GLY A 209 3.71 -3.83 6.88
C GLY A 209 2.84 -3.60 8.11
N THR A 210 2.51 -4.72 8.77
CA THR A 210 1.68 -4.74 9.99
C THR A 210 2.51 -4.81 11.28
N GLY A 211 3.84 -4.69 11.17
CA GLY A 211 4.74 -4.75 12.32
C GLY A 211 4.39 -3.72 13.39
N SER A 212 4.06 -4.18 14.57
CA SER A 212 3.79 -3.36 15.75
C SER A 212 4.71 -3.75 16.90
N HIS A 213 5.02 -2.80 17.79
CA HIS A 213 5.74 -2.98 19.02
C HIS A 213 4.88 -2.47 20.18
N ASN A 214 4.46 -3.37 21.05
CA ASN A 214 3.80 -3.02 22.32
C ASN A 214 4.84 -2.56 23.32
N LEU A 215 4.83 -1.28 23.68
CA LEU A 215 5.87 -0.69 24.53
C LEU A 215 5.74 -1.12 25.99
N ALA A 216 4.53 -1.43 26.46
CA ALA A 216 4.30 -1.88 27.84
C ALA A 216 4.86 -3.29 28.08
N THR A 217 4.65 -4.22 27.17
CA THR A 217 5.07 -5.62 27.28
C THR A 217 6.38 -5.93 26.56
N ASN A 218 6.90 -5.01 25.77
CA ASN A 218 8.05 -5.19 24.88
C ASN A 218 7.86 -6.31 23.85
N THR A 219 6.63 -6.57 23.42
CA THR A 219 6.31 -7.63 22.44
C THR A 219 6.26 -7.10 21.00
N ALA A 220 6.75 -7.92 20.07
CA ALA A 220 6.73 -7.65 18.63
C ALA A 220 6.49 -8.95 17.84
N GLN A 221 6.18 -8.84 16.53
CA GLN A 221 5.91 -10.00 15.68
C GLN A 221 7.19 -10.51 15.01
N ARG A 222 7.40 -11.83 15.03
CA ARG A 222 8.34 -12.54 14.14
C ARG A 222 7.88 -12.47 12.70
N ILE A 223 8.73 -12.93 11.78
CA ILE A 223 8.42 -12.96 10.35
C ILE A 223 7.15 -13.80 10.03
N ASP A 224 6.86 -14.81 10.81
CA ASP A 224 5.69 -15.69 10.71
C ASP A 224 4.45 -15.17 11.48
N GLY A 225 4.58 -14.00 12.11
CA GLY A 225 3.51 -13.31 12.83
C GLY A 225 3.39 -13.69 14.31
N THR A 226 4.06 -14.71 14.78
CA THR A 226 4.03 -15.09 16.22
C THR A 226 4.70 -14.02 17.08
N LEU A 227 4.17 -13.79 18.28
CA LEU A 227 4.72 -12.78 19.20
C LEU A 227 6.00 -13.23 19.90
N THR A 228 6.88 -12.27 20.18
CA THR A 228 8.07 -12.45 20.99
C THR A 228 8.44 -11.18 21.75
N SER A 229 9.03 -11.35 22.95
CA SER A 229 9.73 -10.29 23.67
C SER A 229 11.26 -10.44 23.60
N ASP A 230 11.76 -11.52 22.99
CA ASP A 230 13.18 -11.81 22.88
C ASP A 230 13.89 -10.86 21.90
N VAL A 231 15.20 -10.68 22.12
CA VAL A 231 16.07 -9.92 21.21
C VAL A 231 16.43 -10.82 20.02
N GLU A 232 15.57 -10.81 19.02
CA GLU A 232 15.73 -11.56 17.76
C GLU A 232 15.16 -10.73 16.60
N PRO A 233 15.42 -11.09 15.33
CA PRO A 233 14.82 -10.42 14.20
C PRO A 233 13.30 -10.48 14.24
N VAL A 234 12.65 -9.31 14.22
CA VAL A 234 11.20 -9.13 14.22
C VAL A 234 10.80 -8.20 13.07
N GLN A 235 9.52 -8.14 12.76
CA GLN A 235 9.03 -7.26 11.69
C GLN A 235 9.27 -5.77 11.99
N PHE A 236 9.15 -5.40 13.25
CA PHE A 236 9.45 -4.05 13.72
C PHE A 236 9.62 -4.01 15.23
N ARG A 237 10.59 -3.23 15.69
CA ARG A 237 10.74 -2.79 17.07
C ARG A 237 11.19 -1.32 17.05
N ALA A 238 10.58 -0.49 17.89
CA ALA A 238 10.98 0.91 18.02
C ALA A 238 12.44 1.02 18.47
N ASP A 239 13.17 1.97 17.90
CA ASP A 239 14.56 2.23 18.23
C ASP A 239 14.67 2.97 19.58
N LEU A 240 14.42 2.22 20.66
CA LEU A 240 14.48 2.69 22.03
C LEU A 240 15.30 1.72 22.87
N THR A 241 16.15 2.24 23.75
CA THR A 241 16.74 1.44 24.81
C THR A 241 15.66 1.00 25.80
N ASP A 242 15.90 -0.06 26.58
CA ASP A 242 14.97 -0.53 27.62
C ASP A 242 14.64 0.59 28.62
N GLY A 243 15.62 1.46 28.95
CA GLY A 243 15.38 2.62 29.83
C GLY A 243 14.44 3.65 29.20
N GLN A 244 14.71 4.03 27.95
CA GLN A 244 13.85 4.98 27.23
C GLN A 244 12.42 4.44 27.05
N ARG A 245 12.29 3.15 26.72
CA ARG A 245 10.98 2.49 26.60
C ARG A 245 10.23 2.51 27.94
N ALA A 246 10.90 2.18 29.04
CA ALA A 246 10.30 2.19 30.37
C ALA A 246 9.91 3.61 30.84
N ASP A 247 10.74 4.60 30.56
CA ASP A 247 10.44 6.01 30.86
C ASP A 247 9.25 6.49 30.03
N PHE A 248 9.19 6.14 28.74
CA PHE A 248 8.07 6.48 27.87
C PHE A 248 6.78 5.81 28.33
N ASP A 249 6.78 4.50 28.60
CA ASP A 249 5.60 3.76 29.07
C ASP A 249 5.11 4.27 30.44
N SER A 250 6.03 4.71 31.31
CA SER A 250 5.66 5.34 32.59
C SER A 250 4.91 6.67 32.41
N ALA A 251 5.28 7.45 31.39
CA ALA A 251 4.64 8.73 31.07
C ALA A 251 3.36 8.53 30.21
N TRP A 252 3.38 7.59 29.30
CA TRP A 252 2.34 7.31 28.33
C TRP A 252 2.09 5.79 28.29
N PRO A 253 1.35 5.22 29.26
CA PRO A 253 1.16 3.78 29.38
C PRO A 253 0.36 3.20 28.22
N ASP A 254 0.61 1.92 27.92
CA ASP A 254 -0.13 1.12 26.92
C ASP A 254 -0.05 1.64 25.47
N ARG A 255 1.04 2.31 25.12
CA ARG A 255 1.25 2.81 23.75
C ARG A 255 1.90 1.76 22.85
N PHE A 256 1.60 1.89 21.55
CA PHE A 256 2.19 1.11 20.47
C PHE A 256 3.07 1.99 19.57
N ALA A 257 4.22 1.46 19.19
CA ALA A 257 4.92 1.92 18.01
C ALA A 257 4.53 1.04 16.81
N TRP A 258 4.45 1.65 15.62
CA TRP A 258 4.07 0.94 14.39
C TRP A 258 5.08 1.19 13.29
N LYS A 259 5.43 0.14 12.54
CA LYS A 259 6.54 0.14 11.57
C LYS A 259 6.49 1.33 10.61
N HIS A 260 5.36 1.57 9.97
CA HIS A 260 5.28 2.65 8.98
C HIS A 260 5.41 4.04 9.62
N ALA A 261 4.78 4.26 10.77
CA ALA A 261 4.78 5.58 11.43
C ALA A 261 6.07 5.88 12.20
N HIS A 262 6.69 4.88 12.83
CA HIS A 262 7.67 5.11 13.89
C HIS A 262 9.03 4.45 13.63
N SER A 263 9.32 4.07 12.38
CA SER A 263 10.60 3.43 12.01
C SER A 263 11.77 4.40 11.84
N ARG A 264 11.58 5.69 12.04
CA ARG A 264 12.57 6.75 11.76
C ARG A 264 13.09 6.72 10.32
N ALA A 265 12.32 6.11 9.42
CA ALA A 265 12.62 6.02 8.00
C ALA A 265 11.47 6.56 7.16
N ASN A 266 11.77 6.89 5.90
CA ASN A 266 10.77 7.18 4.88
C ASN A 266 10.69 5.98 3.91
N PRO A 267 9.92 4.92 4.22
CA PRO A 267 9.93 3.71 3.40
C PRO A 267 9.40 3.95 1.99
N GLU A 268 8.58 4.98 1.75
CA GLU A 268 8.05 5.30 0.43
C GLU A 268 9.16 5.73 -0.55
N ALA A 269 10.22 6.36 -0.05
CA ALA A 269 11.37 6.74 -0.88
C ALA A 269 12.01 5.52 -1.58
N ASP A 270 12.01 4.37 -0.90
CA ASP A 270 12.63 3.13 -1.34
C ASP A 270 11.65 2.10 -1.93
N TRP A 271 10.36 2.42 -2.05
CA TRP A 271 9.35 1.47 -2.56
C TRP A 271 9.72 0.85 -3.90
N GLY A 272 10.23 1.64 -4.84
CA GLY A 272 10.67 1.12 -6.13
C GLY A 272 11.83 0.14 -5.99
N GLN A 273 12.80 0.44 -5.12
CA GLN A 273 13.94 -0.44 -4.85
C GLN A 273 13.49 -1.75 -4.19
N HIS A 274 12.55 -1.70 -3.24
CA HIS A 274 12.02 -2.92 -2.60
C HIS A 274 11.34 -3.85 -3.62
N VAL A 275 10.62 -3.29 -4.60
CA VAL A 275 10.01 -4.08 -5.68
C VAL A 275 11.10 -4.70 -6.58
N LEU A 276 12.13 -3.93 -6.99
CA LEU A 276 13.23 -4.46 -7.79
C LEU A 276 13.98 -5.58 -7.06
N GLN A 277 14.23 -5.42 -5.76
CA GLN A 277 14.82 -6.47 -4.92
C GLN A 277 13.94 -7.72 -4.84
N SER A 278 12.60 -7.56 -4.76
CA SER A 278 11.70 -8.71 -4.77
C SER A 278 11.77 -9.51 -6.09
N ILE A 279 11.96 -8.83 -7.22
CA ILE A 279 12.19 -9.50 -8.52
C ILE A 279 13.52 -10.26 -8.50
N GLU A 280 14.59 -9.66 -8.00
CA GLU A 280 15.90 -10.32 -7.90
C GLU A 280 15.84 -11.54 -6.97
N PHE A 281 15.11 -11.45 -5.85
CA PHE A 281 14.82 -12.58 -4.97
C PHE A 281 14.04 -13.69 -5.68
N GLY A 282 13.03 -13.33 -6.48
CA GLY A 282 12.28 -14.27 -7.31
C GLY A 282 13.16 -15.01 -8.30
N PHE A 283 14.08 -14.31 -8.98
CA PHE A 283 15.06 -14.97 -9.86
C PHE A 283 15.98 -15.92 -9.11
N TYR A 284 16.41 -15.55 -7.90
CA TYR A 284 17.18 -16.46 -7.05
C TYR A 284 16.38 -17.73 -6.73
N VAL A 285 15.15 -17.61 -6.23
CA VAL A 285 14.29 -18.76 -5.87
C VAL A 285 14.01 -19.64 -7.09
N LEU A 286 13.68 -19.05 -8.24
CA LEU A 286 13.42 -19.81 -9.45
C LEU A 286 14.64 -20.59 -9.95
N ASN A 287 15.84 -20.05 -9.81
CA ASN A 287 17.05 -20.76 -10.20
C ASN A 287 17.49 -21.80 -9.16
N GLU A 288 17.14 -21.66 -7.87
CA GLU A 288 17.30 -22.74 -6.88
C GLU A 288 16.44 -23.96 -7.26
N LYS A 289 15.20 -23.73 -7.74
CA LYS A 289 14.28 -24.82 -8.12
C LYS A 289 14.55 -25.40 -9.50
N PHE A 290 14.84 -24.57 -10.49
CA PHE A 290 14.84 -24.94 -11.92
C PHE A 290 16.16 -24.66 -12.61
N GLY A 291 17.15 -24.14 -11.91
CA GLY A 291 18.49 -23.92 -12.42
C GLY A 291 19.21 -25.25 -12.70
N ARG A 292 20.29 -25.20 -13.47
CA ARG A 292 21.06 -26.39 -13.78
C ARG A 292 22.14 -26.66 -12.74
N GLU A 293 21.97 -27.69 -11.93
CA GLU A 293 22.96 -28.14 -10.97
C GLU A 293 24.23 -28.69 -11.67
N LEU A 294 25.39 -28.38 -11.10
CA LEU A 294 26.71 -28.75 -11.63
C LEU A 294 27.40 -29.87 -10.85
N GLY A 295 26.76 -30.54 -9.94
CA GLY A 295 27.31 -31.66 -9.18
C GLY A 295 28.41 -31.29 -8.15
N ASN A 296 28.76 -30.01 -8.04
CA ASN A 296 29.67 -29.46 -7.03
C ASN A 296 28.91 -28.56 -6.05
N GLY A 297 27.59 -28.57 -6.07
CA GLY A 297 26.72 -27.75 -5.26
C GLY A 297 26.48 -26.31 -5.80
N GLU A 298 26.99 -26.03 -7.01
CA GLU A 298 26.70 -24.74 -7.71
C GLU A 298 25.56 -24.96 -8.71
N THR A 299 24.67 -23.96 -8.80
CA THR A 299 23.55 -23.93 -9.74
C THR A 299 23.78 -22.84 -10.80
N LEU A 300 23.67 -23.20 -12.07
CA LEU A 300 23.74 -22.24 -13.19
C LEU A 300 22.40 -21.57 -13.38
N LEU A 301 22.44 -20.26 -13.62
CA LEU A 301 21.27 -19.46 -13.98
C LEU A 301 20.70 -19.90 -15.33
N THR A 302 19.48 -20.42 -15.34
CA THR A 302 18.69 -20.75 -16.53
C THR A 302 17.56 -19.77 -16.76
N ILE A 303 16.92 -19.29 -15.68
CA ILE A 303 15.83 -18.32 -15.68
C ILE A 303 16.45 -16.92 -15.43
N LYS A 304 16.29 -16.01 -16.40
CA LYS A 304 16.93 -14.69 -16.43
C LYS A 304 15.96 -13.63 -16.92
N PRO A 305 16.17 -12.34 -16.64
CA PRO A 305 15.28 -11.27 -17.12
C PRO A 305 14.99 -11.35 -18.63
N LYS A 306 15.99 -11.62 -19.45
CA LYS A 306 15.86 -11.66 -20.90
C LYS A 306 14.98 -12.82 -21.49
N ASN A 307 14.70 -13.85 -20.70
CA ASN A 307 13.85 -14.99 -21.11
C ASN A 307 12.63 -15.20 -20.21
N THR A 308 12.34 -14.24 -19.34
CA THR A 308 11.22 -14.27 -18.41
C THR A 308 10.35 -13.04 -18.66
N VAL A 309 9.03 -13.21 -18.74
CA VAL A 309 8.10 -12.08 -18.77
C VAL A 309 7.88 -11.59 -17.34
N VAL A 310 8.22 -10.33 -17.06
CA VAL A 310 8.07 -9.73 -15.73
C VAL A 310 7.09 -8.55 -15.80
N ILE A 311 5.99 -8.65 -15.06
CA ILE A 311 5.00 -7.58 -14.95
C ILE A 311 5.05 -6.98 -13.55
N ALA A 312 5.37 -5.69 -13.44
CA ALA A 312 5.22 -4.96 -12.19
C ALA A 312 3.75 -4.59 -11.99
N SER A 313 3.18 -5.04 -10.87
CA SER A 313 1.73 -4.89 -10.67
C SER A 313 1.37 -4.86 -9.20
N SER A 314 0.37 -4.09 -8.85
CA SER A 314 -0.44 -4.11 -7.63
C SER A 314 -1.49 -2.98 -7.69
N VAL A 315 -2.15 -2.73 -6.55
CA VAL A 315 -3.13 -1.67 -6.37
C VAL A 315 -2.69 -0.68 -5.29
N SER A 316 -3.21 0.54 -5.30
CA SER A 316 -2.99 1.56 -4.26
C SER A 316 -1.49 1.84 -4.01
N ASN A 317 -0.98 1.76 -2.77
CA ASN A 317 0.46 1.92 -2.48
C ASN A 317 1.32 0.91 -3.26
N GLY A 318 0.84 -0.33 -3.41
CA GLY A 318 1.52 -1.33 -4.22
C GLY A 318 1.59 -0.95 -5.70
N GLY A 319 0.54 -0.33 -6.23
CA GLY A 319 0.52 0.25 -7.56
C GLY A 319 1.56 1.35 -7.71
N GLY A 320 1.61 2.29 -6.76
CA GLY A 320 2.61 3.36 -6.73
C GLY A 320 4.04 2.83 -6.68
N SER A 321 4.30 1.82 -5.84
CA SER A 321 5.63 1.19 -5.75
C SER A 321 6.04 0.47 -7.03
N SER A 322 5.09 -0.17 -7.74
CA SER A 322 5.31 -0.81 -9.04
C SER A 322 5.67 0.21 -10.12
N VAL A 323 5.02 1.38 -10.12
CA VAL A 323 5.33 2.50 -11.01
C VAL A 323 6.75 3.03 -10.73
N ARG A 324 7.08 3.28 -9.45
CA ARG A 324 8.41 3.73 -9.04
C ARG A 324 9.50 2.72 -9.41
N ALA A 325 9.22 1.41 -9.27
CA ALA A 325 10.15 0.37 -9.71
C ALA A 325 10.42 0.44 -11.22
N ALA A 326 9.38 0.63 -12.04
CA ALA A 326 9.53 0.75 -13.49
C ALA A 326 10.33 1.99 -13.91
N GLU A 327 10.17 3.14 -13.21
CA GLU A 327 10.96 4.34 -13.41
C GLU A 327 12.45 4.13 -13.03
N GLN A 328 12.72 3.35 -11.97
CA GLN A 328 14.05 3.12 -11.41
C GLN A 328 14.77 1.89 -11.98
N ASP A 329 14.11 1.13 -12.87
CA ASP A 329 14.65 -0.11 -13.42
C ASP A 329 15.79 0.13 -14.41
N THR A 330 17.00 0.24 -13.89
CA THR A 330 18.22 0.39 -14.70
C THR A 330 18.79 -0.95 -15.20
N LYS A 331 18.28 -2.08 -14.69
CA LYS A 331 18.74 -3.44 -15.02
C LYS A 331 17.90 -4.10 -16.11
N GLY A 332 16.75 -3.53 -16.48
CA GLY A 332 15.81 -4.12 -17.43
C GLY A 332 15.15 -5.38 -16.85
N LEU A 333 14.71 -5.32 -15.60
CA LEU A 333 14.04 -6.39 -14.89
C LEU A 333 12.55 -6.46 -15.21
N ILE A 334 11.93 -5.32 -15.57
CA ILE A 334 10.49 -5.17 -15.77
C ILE A 334 10.18 -4.98 -17.25
N ASP A 335 9.29 -5.80 -17.80
CA ASP A 335 8.84 -5.72 -19.20
C ASP A 335 7.60 -4.87 -19.38
N GLY A 336 6.69 -4.85 -18.39
CA GLY A 336 5.45 -4.08 -18.45
C GLY A 336 4.88 -3.78 -17.08
N VAL A 337 3.90 -2.86 -17.01
CA VAL A 337 3.28 -2.40 -15.77
C VAL A 337 1.76 -2.43 -15.88
N ALA A 338 1.08 -3.01 -14.90
CA ALA A 338 -0.38 -2.99 -14.80
C ALA A 338 -0.77 -2.64 -13.36
N VAL A 339 -1.35 -1.47 -13.13
CA VAL A 339 -1.68 -0.99 -11.80
C VAL A 339 -3.10 -0.43 -11.74
N SER A 340 -3.72 -0.57 -10.58
CA SER A 340 -5.01 0.02 -10.30
C SER A 340 -4.92 1.02 -9.15
N GLU A 341 -5.67 2.14 -9.22
CA GLU A 341 -5.69 3.26 -8.26
C GLU A 341 -4.33 3.51 -7.57
N PRO A 342 -3.24 3.71 -8.35
CA PRO A 342 -1.89 3.77 -7.78
C PRO A 342 -1.69 5.01 -6.92
N ASN A 343 -1.13 4.82 -5.72
CA ASN A 343 -0.60 5.92 -4.91
C ASN A 343 0.71 6.42 -5.55
N VAL A 344 0.57 7.26 -6.56
CA VAL A 344 1.70 7.95 -7.17
C VAL A 344 1.69 9.42 -6.74
N ASN A 345 2.85 9.96 -6.45
CA ASN A 345 3.06 11.37 -6.15
C ASN A 345 3.79 12.03 -7.33
N PRO A 346 3.11 12.46 -8.41
CA PRO A 346 3.78 13.02 -9.58
C PRO A 346 4.60 14.25 -9.23
N GLN A 347 5.74 14.44 -9.88
CA GLN A 347 6.45 15.72 -9.85
C GLN A 347 5.51 16.84 -10.27
N VAL A 348 5.61 17.98 -9.56
CA VAL A 348 4.77 19.15 -9.84
C VAL A 348 5.21 19.78 -11.16
N ASP A 349 4.36 19.74 -12.17
CA ASP A 349 4.58 20.42 -13.45
C ASP A 349 3.37 21.32 -13.76
N ARG A 350 3.54 22.61 -13.59
CA ARG A 350 2.52 23.63 -13.86
C ARG A 350 2.42 24.03 -15.34
N SER A 351 3.15 23.34 -16.22
CA SER A 351 3.11 23.63 -17.67
C SER A 351 1.93 23.00 -18.39
N PHE A 352 1.13 22.17 -17.68
CA PHE A 352 -0.10 21.61 -18.20
C PHE A 352 -1.25 21.70 -17.19
N THR A 353 -2.46 21.50 -17.65
CA THR A 353 -3.68 21.53 -16.86
C THR A 353 -4.51 20.27 -17.05
N ILE A 354 -5.53 20.06 -16.24
CA ILE A 354 -6.47 18.94 -16.32
C ILE A 354 -7.87 19.51 -16.45
N ARG A 355 -8.69 18.96 -17.38
CA ARG A 355 -10.10 19.34 -17.50
C ARG A 355 -10.97 18.13 -17.80
N GLN A 356 -12.05 17.98 -17.05
CA GLN A 356 -13.10 17.01 -17.29
C GLN A 356 -14.30 17.71 -17.96
N GLY A 357 -14.70 17.24 -19.12
CA GLY A 357 -15.81 17.83 -19.88
C GLY A 357 -15.65 19.35 -20.04
N GLU A 358 -16.71 20.07 -19.71
CA GLU A 358 -16.74 21.55 -19.67
C GLU A 358 -16.52 22.10 -18.24
N GLY A 359 -16.09 21.24 -17.29
CA GLY A 359 -15.86 21.62 -15.91
C GLY A 359 -14.68 22.57 -15.70
N LEU A 360 -14.38 22.86 -14.43
CA LEU A 360 -13.28 23.73 -14.04
C LEU A 360 -11.93 23.18 -14.55
N GLU A 361 -11.08 24.10 -14.99
CA GLU A 361 -9.70 23.79 -15.32
C GLU A 361 -8.87 23.69 -14.06
N ILE A 362 -8.27 22.52 -13.83
CA ILE A 362 -7.46 22.26 -12.65
C ILE A 362 -6.01 22.57 -12.96
N THR A 363 -5.50 23.63 -12.36
CA THR A 363 -4.12 24.11 -12.47
C THR A 363 -3.26 23.66 -11.30
N GLU A 364 -3.88 23.49 -10.11
CA GLU A 364 -3.25 23.09 -8.86
C GLU A 364 -3.35 21.57 -8.63
N HIS A 365 -2.92 20.77 -9.61
CA HIS A 365 -2.83 19.31 -9.51
C HIS A 365 -1.52 18.84 -8.88
N SER A 366 -1.32 17.53 -8.70
CA SER A 366 -0.09 16.92 -8.14
C SER A 366 0.23 17.36 -6.71
N ARG A 367 -0.78 17.70 -5.90
CA ARG A 367 -0.60 17.87 -4.48
C ARG A 367 -0.07 16.56 -3.87
N SER A 368 0.78 16.65 -2.85
CA SER A 368 1.27 15.45 -2.18
C SER A 368 0.17 14.72 -1.41
N LEU A 369 0.39 13.42 -1.15
CA LEU A 369 -0.50 12.63 -0.31
C LEU A 369 -0.82 13.34 1.02
N LEU A 370 0.21 13.86 1.71
CA LEU A 370 0.04 14.54 2.98
C LEU A 370 -0.74 15.86 2.84
N ASP A 371 -0.56 16.60 1.74
CA ASP A 371 -1.26 17.86 1.53
C ASP A 371 -2.77 17.66 1.45
N TYR A 372 -3.26 16.79 0.53
CA TYR A 372 -4.69 16.61 0.38
C TYR A 372 -5.33 15.78 1.50
N THR A 373 -4.62 14.82 2.11
CA THR A 373 -5.20 14.05 3.23
C THR A 373 -5.36 14.89 4.49
N THR A 374 -4.43 15.79 4.79
CA THR A 374 -4.60 16.74 5.91
C THR A 374 -5.73 17.72 5.67
N ALA A 375 -5.97 18.16 4.42
CA ALA A 375 -7.13 18.98 4.09
C ALA A 375 -8.45 18.18 4.28
N LEU A 376 -8.52 16.94 3.80
CA LEU A 376 -9.66 16.05 4.03
C LEU A 376 -9.88 15.82 5.53
N ALA A 377 -8.83 15.59 6.31
CA ALA A 377 -8.93 15.38 7.75
C ALA A 377 -9.53 16.60 8.47
N VAL A 378 -9.18 17.81 8.05
CA VAL A 378 -9.67 19.07 8.65
C VAL A 378 -11.10 19.39 8.21
N TYR A 379 -11.39 19.36 6.91
CA TYR A 379 -12.63 19.94 6.38
C TYR A 379 -13.76 18.93 6.15
N GLN A 380 -13.46 17.64 5.94
CA GLN A 380 -14.45 16.65 5.49
C GLN A 380 -15.59 16.45 6.50
N GLY A 381 -15.29 16.45 7.81
CA GLY A 381 -16.32 16.29 8.85
C GLY A 381 -17.40 17.36 8.80
N CYS A 382 -17.02 18.61 8.49
CA CYS A 382 -17.95 19.70 8.24
C CYS A 382 -18.63 19.57 6.87
N ALA A 383 -17.86 19.31 5.79
CA ALA A 383 -18.39 19.16 4.43
C ALA A 383 -19.47 18.06 4.33
N ASN A 384 -19.38 17.01 5.15
CA ASN A 384 -20.37 15.94 5.23
C ASN A 384 -21.76 16.42 5.71
N GLN A 385 -21.83 17.61 6.33
CA GLN A 385 -23.10 18.25 6.73
C GLN A 385 -23.73 19.10 5.61
N ALA A 386 -23.04 19.32 4.49
CA ALA A 386 -23.60 20.02 3.35
C ALA A 386 -24.85 19.31 2.81
N PRO A 387 -25.94 20.03 2.47
CA PRO A 387 -27.17 19.40 1.97
C PRO A 387 -26.95 18.43 0.81
N ALA A 388 -26.03 18.77 -0.09
CA ALA A 388 -25.67 17.92 -1.24
C ALA A 388 -25.05 16.56 -0.87
N ILE A 389 -24.53 16.40 0.36
CA ILE A 389 -23.94 15.16 0.86
C ILE A 389 -24.83 14.54 1.93
N ARG A 390 -25.25 15.33 2.90
CA ARG A 390 -25.97 14.87 4.08
C ARG A 390 -27.19 14.02 3.75
N ASP A 391 -27.94 14.43 2.74
CA ASP A 391 -29.22 13.82 2.41
C ASP A 391 -29.09 12.66 1.40
N ASP A 392 -27.96 12.54 0.69
CA ASP A 392 -27.78 11.59 -0.43
C ASP A 392 -26.67 10.56 -0.21
N ALA A 393 -25.64 10.86 0.59
CA ALA A 393 -24.51 9.95 0.81
C ALA A 393 -24.93 8.72 1.63
N PRO A 394 -24.64 7.50 1.15
CA PRO A 394 -24.97 6.30 1.89
C PRO A 394 -24.21 6.26 3.22
N LEU A 395 -24.89 5.82 4.26
CA LEU A 395 -24.34 5.63 5.61
C LEU A 395 -23.76 6.89 6.28
N ASN A 396 -23.99 8.10 5.73
CA ASN A 396 -23.45 9.32 6.30
C ASN A 396 -23.81 9.46 7.79
N ALA A 397 -25.09 9.39 8.16
CA ALA A 397 -25.52 9.52 9.54
C ALA A 397 -24.95 8.44 10.50
N THR A 398 -24.55 7.29 9.95
CA THR A 398 -23.92 6.20 10.73
C THR A 398 -22.45 6.51 11.04
N PHE A 399 -21.71 7.00 10.05
CA PHE A 399 -20.27 7.25 10.18
C PHE A 399 -19.95 8.68 10.64
N ASN A 400 -20.88 9.62 10.47
CA ASN A 400 -20.71 11.03 10.85
C ASN A 400 -21.92 11.51 11.66
N PRO A 401 -21.95 11.27 12.97
CA PRO A 401 -23.03 11.75 13.83
C PRO A 401 -23.21 13.26 13.65
N PRO A 402 -24.44 13.74 13.35
CA PRO A 402 -24.68 15.15 13.02
C PRO A 402 -24.14 16.16 14.06
N ALA A 403 -24.23 15.81 15.35
CA ALA A 403 -23.71 16.67 16.42
C ALA A 403 -22.18 16.88 16.36
N ILE A 404 -21.42 15.85 15.97
CA ILE A 404 -19.97 15.97 15.80
C ILE A 404 -19.66 16.81 14.56
N GLY A 405 -20.35 16.57 13.45
CA GLY A 405 -20.19 17.37 12.23
C GLY A 405 -20.54 18.85 12.45
N GLU A 406 -21.59 19.15 13.21
CA GLU A 406 -21.94 20.53 13.61
C GLU A 406 -20.83 21.16 14.47
N ASN A 407 -20.28 20.42 15.44
CA ASN A 407 -19.18 20.91 16.26
C ASN A 407 -17.95 21.24 15.41
N ILE A 408 -17.57 20.36 14.47
CA ILE A 408 -16.45 20.61 13.53
C ILE A 408 -16.71 21.88 12.71
N CYS A 409 -17.91 22.04 12.13
CA CYS A 409 -18.25 23.26 11.39
C CYS A 409 -18.17 24.52 12.25
N ASN A 410 -18.64 24.46 13.49
CA ASN A 410 -18.57 25.58 14.43
C ASN A 410 -17.12 25.89 14.81
N SER A 411 -16.31 24.88 15.09
CA SER A 411 -14.89 25.04 15.42
C SER A 411 -14.12 25.67 14.26
N LEU A 412 -14.33 25.19 13.01
CA LEU A 412 -13.74 25.77 11.82
C LEU A 412 -14.17 27.23 11.59
N ALA A 413 -15.46 27.54 11.75
CA ALA A 413 -15.97 28.89 11.60
C ALA A 413 -15.41 29.85 12.67
N ASN A 414 -15.29 29.43 13.93
CA ASN A 414 -14.68 30.22 15.00
C ASN A 414 -13.19 30.51 14.74
N LYS A 415 -12.50 29.63 14.03
CA LYS A 415 -11.12 29.82 13.59
C LYS A 415 -11.02 30.61 12.26
N GLY A 416 -12.14 30.96 11.62
CA GLY A 416 -12.16 31.66 10.34
C GLY A 416 -11.79 30.81 9.12
N LEU A 417 -11.81 29.49 9.26
CA LEU A 417 -11.42 28.52 8.21
C LEU A 417 -12.59 28.17 7.28
N VAL A 418 -13.83 28.38 7.71
CA VAL A 418 -15.04 28.31 6.88
C VAL A 418 -15.93 29.51 7.18
N SER A 419 -16.71 29.92 6.20
CA SER A 419 -17.64 31.05 6.26
C SER A 419 -19.09 30.60 6.17
N GLY A 420 -20.01 31.43 6.69
CA GLY A 420 -21.44 31.18 6.61
C GLY A 420 -22.19 31.45 7.92
N ALA A 421 -23.45 31.85 7.82
CA ALA A 421 -24.30 32.17 8.96
C ALA A 421 -24.95 30.93 9.59
N THR A 422 -25.29 29.95 8.77
CA THR A 422 -25.94 28.71 9.16
C THR A 422 -24.99 27.52 9.08
N LEU A 423 -25.39 26.38 9.64
CA LEU A 423 -24.65 25.11 9.46
C LEU A 423 -24.53 24.75 7.99
N ASP A 424 -25.62 24.85 7.23
CA ASP A 424 -25.65 24.52 5.80
C ASP A 424 -24.70 25.40 4.99
N ASP A 425 -24.60 26.71 5.31
CA ASP A 425 -23.66 27.62 4.65
C ASP A 425 -22.21 27.22 4.92
N ARG A 426 -21.86 26.94 6.20
CA ARG A 426 -20.50 26.55 6.60
C ARG A 426 -20.08 25.23 5.99
N ALA A 427 -20.99 24.25 6.00
CA ALA A 427 -20.75 22.94 5.42
C ALA A 427 -20.60 23.02 3.88
N THR A 428 -21.39 23.87 3.23
CA THR A 428 -21.27 24.12 1.79
C THR A 428 -19.94 24.80 1.45
N ASP A 429 -19.47 25.74 2.28
CA ASP A 429 -18.16 26.38 2.10
C ASP A 429 -17.00 25.38 2.32
N ALA A 430 -17.09 24.51 3.33
CA ALA A 430 -16.12 23.43 3.54
C ALA A 430 -16.05 22.49 2.33
N LEU A 431 -17.21 22.13 1.76
CA LEU A 431 -17.28 21.32 0.55
C LEU A 431 -16.69 22.03 -0.66
N ARG A 432 -16.98 23.34 -0.83
CA ARG A 432 -16.39 24.18 -1.88
C ARG A 432 -14.86 24.20 -1.77
N ILE A 433 -14.33 24.41 -0.55
CA ILE A 433 -12.89 24.40 -0.30
C ILE A 433 -12.28 23.07 -0.79
N LEU A 434 -12.86 21.94 -0.40
CA LEU A 434 -12.35 20.64 -0.85
C LEU A 434 -12.43 20.47 -2.38
N ASN A 435 -13.56 20.81 -2.98
CA ASN A 435 -13.76 20.56 -4.42
C ASN A 435 -13.02 21.57 -5.31
N GLU A 436 -12.98 22.85 -4.94
CA GLU A 436 -12.43 23.91 -5.78
C GLU A 436 -10.97 24.23 -5.42
N ASP A 437 -10.67 24.47 -4.13
CA ASP A 437 -9.32 24.91 -3.71
C ASP A 437 -8.35 23.71 -3.65
N PHE A 438 -8.87 22.52 -3.31
CA PHE A 438 -8.07 21.26 -3.30
C PHE A 438 -8.29 20.38 -4.51
N GLY A 439 -9.21 20.70 -5.41
CA GLY A 439 -9.44 19.94 -6.64
C GLY A 439 -9.95 18.52 -6.41
N ILE A 440 -10.64 18.27 -5.30
CA ILE A 440 -11.28 16.99 -5.00
C ILE A 440 -12.47 16.80 -5.94
N GLN A 441 -12.56 15.67 -6.63
CA GLN A 441 -13.63 15.43 -7.59
C GLN A 441 -15.00 15.27 -6.90
N PRO A 442 -16.06 15.93 -7.42
CA PRO A 442 -17.41 15.80 -6.86
C PRO A 442 -17.94 14.37 -6.81
N GLU A 443 -17.51 13.50 -7.71
CA GLU A 443 -17.93 12.08 -7.75
C GLU A 443 -17.51 11.30 -6.51
N GLN A 444 -16.49 11.77 -5.74
CA GLN A 444 -16.08 11.12 -4.48
C GLN A 444 -16.88 11.58 -3.27
N ASN A 445 -17.60 12.69 -3.36
CA ASN A 445 -18.27 13.32 -2.23
C ASN A 445 -19.26 12.37 -1.50
N LEU A 446 -19.91 11.47 -2.22
CA LEU A 446 -20.86 10.51 -1.64
C LEU A 446 -20.20 9.37 -0.83
N LEU A 447 -18.91 9.10 -1.06
CA LEU A 447 -18.14 8.09 -0.31
C LEU A 447 -17.27 8.70 0.79
N ALA A 448 -16.95 9.99 0.68
CA ALA A 448 -16.12 10.69 1.64
C ALA A 448 -16.61 10.58 3.10
N PRO A 449 -17.93 10.59 3.41
CA PRO A 449 -18.42 10.37 4.76
C PRO A 449 -18.02 9.02 5.38
N VAL A 450 -18.05 7.95 4.61
CA VAL A 450 -17.64 6.62 5.09
C VAL A 450 -16.14 6.60 5.39
N HIS A 451 -15.33 7.16 4.50
CA HIS A 451 -13.87 7.24 4.70
C HIS A 451 -13.50 8.14 5.89
N PHE A 452 -14.21 9.26 6.09
CA PHE A 452 -13.98 10.12 7.25
C PHE A 452 -14.31 9.39 8.57
N GLY A 453 -15.46 8.72 8.63
CA GLY A 453 -15.88 7.99 9.83
C GLY A 453 -15.00 6.77 10.15
N LEU A 454 -14.34 6.19 9.15
CA LEU A 454 -13.31 5.17 9.32
C LEU A 454 -11.91 5.76 9.59
N ALA A 455 -11.80 7.06 9.78
CA ALA A 455 -10.56 7.80 10.05
C ALA A 455 -9.48 7.61 8.97
N VAL A 456 -9.85 7.40 7.70
CA VAL A 456 -8.89 7.08 6.62
C VAL A 456 -7.94 8.25 6.38
N ALA A 457 -8.44 9.46 6.15
CA ALA A 457 -7.61 10.65 5.94
C ALA A 457 -6.75 10.97 7.16
N GLN A 458 -7.28 10.82 8.35
CA GLN A 458 -6.60 11.07 9.61
C GLN A 458 -5.44 10.09 9.83
N SER A 459 -5.67 8.80 9.62
CA SER A 459 -4.65 7.75 9.78
C SER A 459 -3.52 7.90 8.75
N ILE A 460 -3.84 8.23 7.52
CA ILE A 460 -2.84 8.54 6.49
C ILE A 460 -2.05 9.80 6.90
N SER A 461 -2.73 10.87 7.29
CA SER A 461 -2.07 12.12 7.67
C SER A 461 -1.08 11.94 8.83
N MET A 462 -1.50 11.24 9.90
CA MET A 462 -0.63 10.94 11.03
C MET A 462 0.56 10.07 10.61
N THR A 463 0.29 8.95 9.94
CA THR A 463 1.32 7.98 9.58
C THR A 463 2.37 8.58 8.65
N TYR A 464 1.93 9.30 7.62
CA TYR A 464 2.84 9.87 6.63
C TYR A 464 3.55 11.14 7.12
N ALA A 465 2.97 11.93 8.02
CA ALA A 465 3.70 13.01 8.68
C ALA A 465 4.87 12.46 9.49
N ASN A 466 4.65 11.39 10.26
CA ASN A 466 5.71 10.69 11.00
C ASN A 466 6.76 10.10 10.05
N ALA A 467 6.35 9.36 9.02
CA ALA A 467 7.26 8.70 8.09
C ALA A 467 8.13 9.69 7.29
N TYR A 468 7.51 10.72 6.68
CA TYR A 468 8.24 11.74 5.94
C TYR A 468 9.17 12.56 6.84
N GLY A 469 8.73 12.85 8.07
CA GLY A 469 9.54 13.53 9.09
C GLY A 469 10.56 12.63 9.80
N ARG A 470 10.57 11.32 9.52
CA ARG A 470 11.42 10.31 10.17
C ARG A 470 11.30 10.31 11.69
N ALA A 471 10.08 10.46 12.19
CA ALA A 471 9.78 10.50 13.61
C ALA A 471 9.86 9.11 14.26
N GLY A 472 10.20 9.09 15.54
CA GLY A 472 10.04 7.94 16.44
C GLY A 472 8.72 8.02 17.20
N VAL A 473 8.41 6.98 17.96
CA VAL A 473 7.17 6.96 18.79
C VAL A 473 7.20 8.00 19.89
N GLU A 474 8.36 8.34 20.39
CA GLU A 474 8.58 9.34 21.45
C GLU A 474 8.32 10.78 21.01
N ASP A 475 8.37 11.06 19.71
CA ASP A 475 8.14 12.40 19.18
C ASP A 475 6.66 12.82 19.27
N ARG A 476 5.73 11.84 19.31
CA ARG A 476 4.29 12.07 19.46
C ARG A 476 3.80 13.26 18.62
N VAL A 477 4.11 13.22 17.33
CA VAL A 477 3.83 14.32 16.38
C VAL A 477 2.40 14.79 16.50
N CYS A 478 2.19 16.10 16.75
CA CYS A 478 0.89 16.74 16.96
C CYS A 478 0.12 16.19 18.19
N ASP A 479 0.82 15.72 19.21
CA ASP A 479 0.23 15.05 20.39
C ASP A 479 -0.65 13.85 20.02
N LEU A 480 -0.30 13.14 18.95
CA LEU A 480 -0.95 11.91 18.54
C LEU A 480 -0.11 10.70 18.90
N SER A 481 -0.76 9.66 19.37
CA SER A 481 -0.15 8.35 19.67
C SER A 481 -1.07 7.20 19.25
N LEU A 482 -0.60 5.96 19.41
CA LEU A 482 -1.35 4.75 19.07
C LEU A 482 -1.54 3.89 20.30
N ALA A 483 -2.80 3.52 20.60
CA ALA A 483 -3.13 2.66 21.73
C ALA A 483 -4.43 1.87 21.50
N ALA A 484 -4.62 0.81 22.25
CA ALA A 484 -5.95 0.25 22.45
C ALA A 484 -6.79 1.19 23.33
N VAL A 485 -8.10 1.17 23.16
CA VAL A 485 -9.03 2.01 23.92
C VAL A 485 -10.22 1.19 24.43
N ASP A 486 -10.79 1.64 25.53
CA ASP A 486 -12.02 1.07 26.08
C ASP A 486 -13.28 1.57 25.33
N GLY A 487 -14.46 1.15 25.78
CA GLY A 487 -15.73 1.54 25.18
C GLY A 487 -16.09 3.04 25.34
N ALA A 488 -15.37 3.78 26.17
CA ALA A 488 -15.49 5.24 26.31
C ALA A 488 -14.44 6.01 25.47
N GLY A 489 -13.52 5.28 24.82
CA GLY A 489 -12.44 5.85 24.01
C GLY A 489 -11.19 6.20 24.83
N ALA A 490 -11.14 5.90 26.11
CA ALA A 490 -9.96 6.10 26.95
C ALA A 490 -8.94 4.99 26.70
N VAL A 491 -7.64 5.32 26.82
CA VAL A 491 -6.55 4.36 26.65
C VAL A 491 -6.67 3.20 27.66
N ALA A 492 -6.48 2.00 27.17
CA ALA A 492 -6.57 0.78 27.96
C ALA A 492 -5.60 -0.29 27.42
N PRO A 493 -5.16 -1.23 28.27
CA PRO A 493 -4.36 -2.36 27.80
C PRO A 493 -5.06 -3.14 26.71
N ILE A 494 -4.34 -3.53 25.66
CA ILE A 494 -4.88 -4.38 24.60
C ILE A 494 -5.22 -5.77 25.14
N ALA A 495 -6.34 -6.34 24.69
CA ALA A 495 -6.68 -7.72 25.03
C ALA A 495 -5.65 -8.69 24.40
N PRO A 496 -5.07 -9.65 25.17
CA PRO A 496 -3.98 -10.51 24.68
C PRO A 496 -4.30 -11.26 23.39
N GLY A 497 -5.54 -11.75 23.23
CA GLY A 497 -5.95 -12.44 21.98
C GLY A 497 -6.07 -11.48 20.77
N VAL A 498 -6.32 -10.19 21.00
CA VAL A 498 -6.30 -9.17 19.96
C VAL A 498 -4.86 -8.86 19.57
N GLU A 499 -3.95 -8.70 20.54
CA GLU A 499 -2.53 -8.48 20.30
C GLU A 499 -1.92 -9.63 19.50
N ALA A 500 -2.22 -10.89 19.89
CA ALA A 500 -1.74 -12.07 19.19
C ALA A 500 -2.15 -12.14 17.72
N ALA A 501 -3.26 -11.48 17.32
CA ALA A 501 -3.78 -11.44 15.96
C ALA A 501 -3.28 -10.25 15.13
N LEU A 502 -2.51 -9.31 15.68
CA LEU A 502 -2.14 -8.05 15.00
C LEU A 502 -1.37 -8.25 13.69
N PHE A 503 -0.58 -9.32 13.55
CA PHE A 503 0.05 -9.68 12.28
C PHE A 503 -0.97 -9.84 11.15
N SER A 504 -2.12 -10.40 11.45
CA SER A 504 -3.15 -10.77 10.47
C SER A 504 -4.13 -9.64 10.13
N VAL A 505 -3.91 -8.42 10.65
CA VAL A 505 -4.74 -7.28 10.28
C VAL A 505 -4.53 -6.91 8.81
N SER A 506 -5.57 -6.38 8.18
CA SER A 506 -5.48 -6.00 6.78
C SER A 506 -4.69 -4.71 6.55
N ASN A 507 -4.53 -3.86 7.54
CA ASN A 507 -3.87 -2.57 7.40
C ASN A 507 -2.96 -2.27 8.59
N GLY A 508 -1.71 -1.88 8.31
CA GLY A 508 -0.69 -1.51 9.28
C GLY A 508 -0.70 -0.03 9.69
N ILE A 509 -1.77 0.69 9.44
CA ILE A 509 -2.00 2.03 10.00
C ILE A 509 -3.30 2.02 10.82
N PRO A 510 -3.24 2.31 12.13
CA PRO A 510 -4.44 2.44 12.95
C PRO A 510 -5.34 3.63 12.53
N PRO A 511 -6.67 3.53 12.73
CA PRO A 511 -7.38 2.50 13.50
C PRO A 511 -7.37 1.13 12.82
N SER A 512 -6.87 0.10 13.51
CA SER A 512 -6.81 -1.27 12.98
C SER A 512 -6.79 -2.26 14.14
N ALA A 513 -7.62 -3.29 14.08
CA ALA A 513 -7.65 -4.40 15.03
C ALA A 513 -7.61 -3.99 16.51
N GLY A 514 -8.38 -2.98 16.89
CA GLY A 514 -8.49 -2.54 18.29
C GLY A 514 -7.44 -1.53 18.73
N VAL A 515 -6.42 -1.24 17.90
CA VAL A 515 -5.51 -0.12 18.11
C VAL A 515 -6.05 1.11 17.39
N ASN A 516 -6.07 2.24 18.06
CA ASN A 516 -6.67 3.50 17.60
C ASN A 516 -5.66 4.65 17.61
N ILE A 517 -5.98 5.72 16.91
CA ILE A 517 -5.30 7.00 17.05
C ILE A 517 -5.84 7.67 18.31
N VAL A 518 -4.94 8.03 19.20
CA VAL A 518 -5.24 8.73 20.47
C VAL A 518 -4.71 10.15 20.38
N TYR A 519 -5.55 11.12 20.71
CA TYR A 519 -5.14 12.50 20.91
C TYR A 519 -4.76 12.70 22.38
N ASP A 520 -3.46 12.76 22.65
CA ASP A 520 -2.89 12.91 23.99
C ASP A 520 -3.09 14.32 24.54
N GLY A 521 -3.25 15.31 23.66
CA GLY A 521 -3.55 16.71 23.97
C GLY A 521 -5.04 17.02 24.13
N ALA A 522 -5.94 16.02 24.13
CA ALA A 522 -7.37 16.23 24.26
C ALA A 522 -7.74 16.96 25.57
N ASP A 523 -8.80 17.77 25.52
CA ASP A 523 -9.36 18.39 26.73
C ASP A 523 -9.84 17.29 27.70
N GLY A 524 -9.25 17.26 28.88
CA GLY A 524 -9.51 16.28 29.94
C GLY A 524 -8.43 15.19 30.03
N GLN A 525 -8.49 14.14 29.24
CA GLN A 525 -7.53 13.03 29.26
C GLN A 525 -7.31 12.48 27.84
N PRO A 526 -6.20 11.76 27.61
CA PRO A 526 -5.94 11.08 26.34
C PRO A 526 -7.12 10.20 25.91
N THR A 527 -7.63 10.46 24.71
CA THR A 527 -8.87 9.85 24.21
C THR A 527 -8.72 9.55 22.72
N ASN A 528 -9.37 8.49 22.22
CA ASN A 528 -9.35 8.21 20.78
C ASN A 528 -9.87 9.39 19.96
N LEU A 529 -9.29 9.59 18.81
CA LEU A 529 -9.49 10.81 18.01
C LEU A 529 -10.98 11.12 17.74
N PRO A 530 -11.86 10.18 17.36
CA PRO A 530 -13.29 10.47 17.14
C PRO A 530 -14.05 10.97 18.38
N ALA A 531 -13.59 10.63 19.59
CA ALA A 531 -14.18 11.04 20.85
C ALA A 531 -13.44 12.21 21.52
N SER A 532 -12.50 12.84 20.81
CA SER A 532 -11.64 13.88 21.37
C SER A 532 -12.24 15.26 21.22
N ALA A 533 -12.13 16.06 22.29
CA ALA A 533 -12.41 17.49 22.30
C ALA A 533 -11.11 18.29 22.19
N SER A 534 -11.11 19.33 21.38
CA SER A 534 -9.97 20.23 21.22
C SER A 534 -9.91 21.25 22.36
N PRO A 535 -8.75 21.45 23.03
CA PRO A 535 -8.59 22.47 24.07
C PRO A 535 -8.95 23.89 23.61
N SER A 536 -8.63 24.24 22.37
CA SER A 536 -8.88 25.59 21.83
C SER A 536 -10.35 25.89 21.60
N THR A 537 -11.23 24.88 21.51
CA THR A 537 -12.66 25.04 21.21
C THR A 537 -13.56 24.55 22.33
N ASN A 538 -13.07 23.67 23.20
CA ASN A 538 -13.85 22.91 24.19
C ASN A 538 -15.04 22.18 23.55
N GLN A 539 -14.89 21.76 22.30
CA GLN A 539 -15.91 21.01 21.53
C GLN A 539 -15.44 19.61 21.24
N LEU A 540 -16.38 18.65 21.25
CA LEU A 540 -16.17 17.33 20.71
C LEU A 540 -16.12 17.43 19.17
N ASP A 541 -14.96 17.79 18.64
CA ASP A 541 -14.74 18.17 17.24
C ASP A 541 -13.68 17.31 16.54
N TYR A 542 -13.57 16.06 16.97
CA TYR A 542 -12.66 15.09 16.37
C TYR A 542 -11.17 15.45 16.55
N GLY A 543 -10.82 16.10 17.67
CA GLY A 543 -9.43 16.51 17.94
C GLY A 543 -8.90 17.48 16.88
N LEU A 544 -9.72 18.47 16.47
CA LEU A 544 -9.40 19.39 15.38
C LEU A 544 -8.05 20.11 15.57
N ASP A 545 -7.63 20.38 16.81
CA ASP A 545 -6.33 21.02 17.06
C ASP A 545 -5.17 20.14 16.59
N ALA A 546 -5.23 18.82 16.81
CA ALA A 546 -4.23 17.88 16.30
C ALA A 546 -4.25 17.79 14.76
N LEU A 547 -5.45 17.81 14.16
CA LEU A 547 -5.58 17.78 12.68
C LEU A 547 -5.06 19.08 12.05
N LEU A 548 -5.26 20.23 12.69
CA LEU A 548 -4.69 21.50 12.25
C LEU A 548 -3.17 21.54 12.42
N CYS A 549 -2.63 20.91 13.48
CA CYS A 549 -1.19 20.73 13.63
C CYS A 549 -0.62 19.88 12.45
N LEU A 550 -1.23 18.74 12.12
CA LEU A 550 -0.80 17.94 10.95
C LEU A 550 -0.88 18.76 9.65
N ARG A 551 -1.93 19.57 9.50
CA ARG A 551 -2.08 20.47 8.35
C ARG A 551 -0.98 21.52 8.30
N SER A 552 -0.62 22.12 9.44
CA SER A 552 0.46 23.10 9.52
C SER A 552 1.81 22.52 9.12
N LEU A 553 2.13 21.31 9.56
CA LEU A 553 3.34 20.59 9.17
C LEU A 553 3.39 20.30 7.67
N ALA A 554 2.24 19.94 7.07
CA ALA A 554 2.16 19.64 5.64
C ALA A 554 2.40 20.87 4.74
N GLN A 555 2.10 22.08 5.22
CA GLN A 555 2.22 23.33 4.45
C GLN A 555 3.33 24.27 4.93
N GLY A 556 3.96 24.02 6.08
CA GLY A 556 5.03 24.82 6.66
C GLY A 556 4.56 26.11 7.35
N SER A 557 3.23 26.30 7.52
CA SER A 557 2.62 27.50 8.13
C SER A 557 1.36 27.15 8.90
N ASP A 558 1.03 27.96 9.87
CA ASP A 558 -0.22 27.82 10.64
C ASP A 558 -1.44 28.09 9.74
N PRO A 559 -2.39 27.16 9.61
CA PRO A 559 -3.52 27.30 8.68
C PRO A 559 -4.55 28.36 9.11
N VAL A 560 -4.52 28.81 10.37
CA VAL A 560 -5.45 29.81 10.90
C VAL A 560 -4.90 31.23 10.74
N SER A 561 -3.65 31.45 11.13
CA SER A 561 -3.01 32.76 11.07
C SER A 561 -2.24 33.03 9.79
N GLY A 562 -1.88 31.99 9.05
CA GLY A 562 -1.00 32.07 7.88
C GLY A 562 0.48 32.33 8.24
N ALA A 563 0.85 32.32 9.53
CA ALA A 563 2.21 32.55 9.96
C ALA A 563 3.10 31.32 9.71
N ASP A 564 4.35 31.55 9.29
CA ASP A 564 5.33 30.48 9.14
C ASP A 564 5.61 29.80 10.49
N LEU A 565 5.78 28.49 10.47
CA LEU A 565 6.16 27.70 11.64
C LEU A 565 7.53 28.12 12.17
N GLN A 566 7.77 27.93 13.45
CA GLN A 566 9.02 28.32 14.14
C GLN A 566 9.56 27.15 14.99
N GLY A 567 10.85 27.16 15.28
CA GLY A 567 11.50 26.18 16.18
C GLY A 567 11.39 24.75 15.66
N SER A 568 11.12 23.80 16.55
CA SER A 568 10.99 22.37 16.25
C SER A 568 9.96 22.04 15.19
N ASP A 569 8.83 22.78 15.17
CA ASP A 569 7.78 22.54 14.19
C ASP A 569 8.21 22.96 12.78
N ALA A 570 8.98 24.03 12.64
CA ALA A 570 9.57 24.43 11.36
C ALA A 570 10.63 23.42 10.88
N GLU A 571 11.43 22.88 11.80
CA GLU A 571 12.42 21.83 11.50
C GLU A 571 11.71 20.56 11.03
N LEU A 572 10.67 20.11 11.71
CA LEU A 572 9.90 18.95 11.33
C LEU A 572 9.16 19.15 10.00
N ALA A 573 8.55 20.32 9.78
CA ALA A 573 7.91 20.63 8.50
C ALA A 573 8.92 20.64 7.33
N THR A 574 10.15 21.09 7.57
CA THR A 574 11.23 21.02 6.59
C THR A 574 11.60 19.58 6.27
N ALA A 575 11.78 18.73 7.29
CA ALA A 575 12.06 17.31 7.10
C ALA A 575 10.92 16.59 6.34
N ILE A 576 9.67 16.92 6.65
CA ILE A 576 8.49 16.41 5.94
C ILE A 576 8.51 16.85 4.46
N ALA A 577 8.83 18.10 4.17
CA ALA A 577 8.91 18.59 2.80
C ALA A 577 10.02 17.89 1.99
N GLU A 578 11.16 17.62 2.61
CA GLU A 578 12.25 16.82 2.03
C GLU A 578 11.79 15.38 1.78
N GLY A 579 11.12 14.74 2.77
CA GLY A 579 10.56 13.40 2.63
C GLY A 579 9.51 13.31 1.50
N ILE A 580 8.69 14.33 1.32
CA ILE A 580 7.77 14.42 0.18
C ILE A 580 8.53 14.54 -1.16
N ALA A 581 9.64 15.26 -1.20
CA ALA A 581 10.44 15.39 -2.41
C ALA A 581 11.07 14.05 -2.85
N GLU A 582 11.49 13.20 -1.91
CA GLU A 582 12.07 11.87 -2.17
C GLU A 582 11.09 10.91 -2.87
N VAL A 583 9.79 11.06 -2.62
CA VAL A 583 8.77 10.13 -3.14
C VAL A 583 8.17 10.56 -4.47
N ARG A 584 8.59 11.69 -5.04
CA ARG A 584 8.04 12.20 -6.30
C ARG A 584 8.37 11.28 -7.47
N ALA A 585 7.33 10.91 -8.22
CA ALA A 585 7.43 10.13 -9.45
C ALA A 585 7.81 11.01 -10.63
N SER A 586 8.72 10.52 -11.46
CA SER A 586 9.31 11.29 -12.56
C SER A 586 8.48 11.34 -13.85
N GLY A 587 7.58 10.38 -14.02
CA GLY A 587 6.82 10.18 -15.26
C GLY A 587 7.60 9.43 -16.35
N ASP A 588 8.84 8.99 -16.12
CA ASP A 588 9.66 8.25 -17.09
C ASP A 588 9.52 6.73 -16.86
N LEU A 589 8.61 6.11 -17.57
CA LEU A 589 8.40 4.66 -17.60
C LEU A 589 9.31 3.93 -18.59
N GLN A 590 10.24 4.64 -19.21
CA GLN A 590 11.20 4.12 -20.17
C GLN A 590 10.54 3.49 -21.40
N GLY A 591 9.32 3.96 -21.76
CA GLY A 591 8.53 3.45 -22.87
C GLY A 591 7.92 2.07 -22.65
N LYS A 592 7.98 1.53 -21.43
CA LYS A 592 7.36 0.22 -21.10
C LYS A 592 5.85 0.25 -21.32
N PRO A 593 5.24 -0.82 -21.87
CA PRO A 593 3.80 -0.94 -21.96
C PRO A 593 3.21 -0.87 -20.55
N THR A 594 2.40 0.14 -20.31
CA THR A 594 1.86 0.44 -18.97
C THR A 594 0.37 0.74 -19.04
N VAL A 595 -0.37 0.16 -18.12
CA VAL A 595 -1.80 0.40 -17.94
C VAL A 595 -2.09 0.88 -16.52
N PHE A 596 -2.74 2.04 -16.41
CA PHE A 596 -3.36 2.54 -15.19
C PHE A 596 -4.87 2.37 -15.30
N VAL A 597 -5.49 1.82 -14.27
CA VAL A 597 -6.94 1.79 -14.07
C VAL A 597 -7.25 2.57 -12.81
N THR A 598 -8.27 3.42 -12.83
CA THR A 598 -8.67 4.20 -11.64
C THR A 598 -10.17 4.43 -11.63
N GLY A 599 -10.79 4.29 -10.47
CA GLY A 599 -12.18 4.65 -10.26
C GLY A 599 -12.35 6.17 -10.19
N ARG A 600 -13.31 6.74 -10.94
CA ARG A 600 -13.57 8.19 -10.92
C ARG A 600 -13.99 8.69 -9.53
N ALA A 601 -14.64 7.85 -8.74
CA ALA A 601 -15.10 8.17 -7.39
C ALA A 601 -14.11 7.76 -6.29
N ASP A 602 -12.80 7.68 -6.60
CA ASP A 602 -11.78 7.34 -5.60
C ASP A 602 -11.66 8.42 -4.53
N ALA A 603 -12.16 8.12 -3.33
CA ALA A 603 -12.20 9.04 -2.18
C ALA A 603 -11.00 8.91 -1.22
N ILE A 604 -10.01 8.08 -1.57
CA ILE A 604 -8.74 7.93 -0.83
C ILE A 604 -7.61 8.64 -1.55
N LEU A 605 -7.49 8.38 -2.86
CA LEU A 605 -6.44 8.90 -3.72
C LEU A 605 -7.06 9.79 -4.82
N PRO A 606 -7.31 11.07 -4.54
CA PRO A 606 -7.95 11.98 -5.48
C PRO A 606 -7.25 11.98 -6.83
N ILE A 607 -7.99 11.61 -7.87
CA ILE A 607 -7.45 11.35 -9.21
C ILE A 607 -6.79 12.56 -9.86
N ASN A 608 -7.15 13.79 -9.45
CA ASN A 608 -6.51 15.03 -9.90
C ASN A 608 -5.13 15.27 -9.28
N HIS A 609 -4.72 14.44 -8.32
CA HIS A 609 -3.41 14.54 -7.68
C HIS A 609 -2.55 13.30 -7.94
N THR A 610 -3.12 12.23 -8.45
CA THR A 610 -2.48 10.94 -8.70
C THR A 610 -2.46 10.58 -10.18
N SER A 611 -3.41 9.78 -10.65
CA SER A 611 -3.37 9.17 -12.00
C SER A 611 -3.49 10.16 -13.15
N ARG A 612 -4.39 11.14 -13.06
CA ARG A 612 -4.56 12.14 -14.14
C ARG A 612 -3.30 12.99 -14.36
N PRO A 613 -2.70 13.60 -13.31
CA PRO A 613 -1.47 14.35 -13.52
C PRO A 613 -0.27 13.45 -13.82
N TYR A 614 -0.22 12.21 -13.33
CA TYR A 614 0.83 11.28 -13.75
C TYR A 614 0.75 10.97 -15.25
N PHE A 615 -0.45 10.74 -15.77
CA PHE A 615 -0.65 10.59 -17.22
C PHE A 615 -0.16 11.82 -17.99
N GLY A 616 -0.52 13.03 -17.57
CA GLY A 616 -0.05 14.27 -18.18
C GLY A 616 1.47 14.43 -18.14
N LEU A 617 2.07 14.16 -16.98
CA LEU A 617 3.52 14.20 -16.77
C LEU A 617 4.25 13.20 -17.68
N ASN A 618 3.78 11.96 -17.76
CA ASN A 618 4.38 10.95 -18.65
C ASN A 618 4.31 11.37 -20.13
N GLN A 619 3.17 11.92 -20.58
CA GLN A 619 3.05 12.43 -21.95
C GLN A 619 4.04 13.58 -22.23
N ARG A 620 4.37 14.39 -21.22
CA ARG A 620 5.37 15.44 -21.31
C ARG A 620 6.80 14.88 -21.33
N VAL A 621 7.09 13.94 -20.46
CA VAL A 621 8.45 13.38 -20.30
C VAL A 621 8.82 12.48 -21.47
N GLU A 622 7.97 11.53 -21.82
CA GLU A 622 8.26 10.53 -22.86
C GLU A 622 7.79 10.94 -24.26
N GLY A 623 6.80 11.82 -24.35
CA GLY A 623 6.24 12.28 -25.63
C GLY A 623 5.79 11.11 -26.50
N LYS A 624 6.30 11.03 -27.72
CA LYS A 624 5.94 9.96 -28.68
C LYS A 624 6.41 8.56 -28.27
N LYS A 625 7.28 8.43 -27.27
CA LYS A 625 7.73 7.14 -26.75
C LYS A 625 6.80 6.60 -25.67
N SER A 626 5.89 7.43 -25.16
CA SER A 626 4.95 7.02 -24.11
C SER A 626 4.11 5.84 -24.58
N ASN A 627 4.12 4.80 -23.78
CA ASN A 627 3.28 3.62 -23.96
C ASN A 627 2.32 3.43 -22.77
N LEU A 628 2.10 4.51 -22.00
CA LEU A 628 1.12 4.55 -20.92
C LEU A 628 -0.31 4.66 -21.49
N ARG A 629 -1.21 3.84 -20.97
CA ARG A 629 -2.65 3.93 -21.17
C ARG A 629 -3.33 4.15 -19.82
N TYR A 630 -4.27 5.08 -19.79
CA TYR A 630 -5.04 5.43 -18.61
C TYR A 630 -6.52 5.14 -18.86
N TYR A 631 -7.10 4.28 -18.03
CA TYR A 631 -8.51 3.92 -18.09
C TYR A 631 -9.20 4.40 -16.82
N GLU A 632 -10.14 5.32 -16.96
CA GLU A 632 -10.92 5.88 -15.88
C GLU A 632 -12.30 5.24 -15.87
N ILE A 633 -12.64 4.56 -14.78
CA ILE A 633 -13.85 3.76 -14.66
C ILE A 633 -14.92 4.59 -13.93
N LEU A 634 -16.03 4.86 -14.62
CA LEU A 634 -17.18 5.50 -13.99
C LEU A 634 -17.81 4.59 -12.94
N ASN A 635 -18.42 5.20 -11.92
CA ASN A 635 -19.09 4.47 -10.84
C ASN A 635 -18.19 3.41 -10.16
N ALA A 636 -16.88 3.66 -10.10
CA ALA A 636 -15.93 2.83 -9.38
C ALA A 636 -15.12 3.69 -8.41
N HIS A 637 -14.66 3.07 -7.33
CA HIS A 637 -13.94 3.73 -6.26
C HIS A 637 -12.79 2.85 -5.73
N HIS A 638 -12.11 3.28 -4.66
CA HIS A 638 -10.85 2.69 -4.20
C HIS A 638 -10.97 1.28 -3.59
N LEU A 639 -12.03 1.00 -2.83
CA LEU A 639 -12.15 -0.22 -2.02
C LEU A 639 -13.45 -0.96 -2.33
N ASP A 640 -13.42 -1.93 -3.22
CA ASP A 640 -14.61 -2.67 -3.65
C ASP A 640 -15.37 -3.36 -2.52
N VAL A 641 -14.71 -3.63 -1.38
CA VAL A 641 -15.36 -4.14 -0.17
C VAL A 641 -16.55 -3.27 0.28
N LEU A 642 -16.49 -1.96 0.02
CA LEU A 642 -17.58 -1.04 0.37
C LEU A 642 -18.84 -1.30 -0.47
N ASN A 643 -18.74 -1.95 -1.62
CA ASN A 643 -19.90 -2.41 -2.40
C ASN A 643 -20.77 -3.43 -1.64
N GLY A 644 -20.25 -4.00 -0.54
CA GLY A 644 -21.02 -4.84 0.37
C GLY A 644 -22.02 -4.09 1.27
N PHE A 645 -21.99 -2.74 1.27
CA PHE A 645 -22.88 -1.94 2.10
C PHE A 645 -24.13 -1.48 1.34
N PRO A 646 -25.29 -1.38 2.03
CA PRO A 646 -26.51 -0.81 1.45
C PRO A 646 -26.29 0.63 0.98
N GLY A 647 -26.80 0.97 -0.20
CA GLY A 647 -26.68 2.31 -0.79
C GLY A 647 -25.34 2.56 -1.51
N VAL A 648 -24.37 1.66 -1.37
CA VAL A 648 -23.10 1.69 -2.13
C VAL A 648 -23.17 0.78 -3.34
N ALA A 649 -23.56 -0.48 -3.15
CA ALA A 649 -23.66 -1.48 -4.21
C ALA A 649 -24.60 -1.11 -5.38
N ASP A 650 -25.61 -0.29 -5.13
CA ASP A 650 -26.58 0.18 -6.14
C ASP A 650 -26.09 1.40 -6.93
N ARG A 651 -24.96 1.98 -6.53
CA ARG A 651 -24.34 3.17 -7.14
C ARG A 651 -22.99 2.89 -7.80
N TYR A 652 -22.31 1.82 -7.38
CA TYR A 652 -20.93 1.55 -7.79
C TYR A 652 -20.75 0.14 -8.32
N VAL A 653 -19.66 -0.04 -9.07
CA VAL A 653 -19.23 -1.32 -9.66
C VAL A 653 -17.83 -1.67 -9.16
N PRO A 654 -17.44 -2.97 -9.15
CA PRO A 654 -16.12 -3.36 -8.71
C PRO A 654 -15.03 -2.92 -9.71
N LEU A 655 -14.06 -2.15 -9.20
CA LEU A 655 -12.87 -1.73 -9.94
C LEU A 655 -11.93 -2.91 -10.21
N HIS A 656 -11.93 -3.91 -9.32
CA HIS A 656 -11.07 -5.09 -9.40
C HIS A 656 -11.22 -5.88 -10.70
N HIS A 657 -12.44 -5.93 -11.26
CA HIS A 657 -12.69 -6.50 -12.58
C HIS A 657 -11.83 -5.84 -13.68
N TYR A 658 -11.70 -4.52 -13.65
CA TYR A 658 -10.90 -3.76 -14.63
C TYR A 658 -9.41 -3.85 -14.37
N TYR A 659 -9.00 -4.04 -13.12
CA TYR A 659 -7.61 -4.31 -12.79
C TYR A 659 -7.13 -5.63 -13.43
N PHE A 660 -7.94 -6.68 -13.39
CA PHE A 660 -7.59 -7.94 -14.04
C PHE A 660 -7.57 -7.79 -15.58
N GLN A 661 -8.47 -7.00 -16.16
CA GLN A 661 -8.38 -6.66 -17.59
C GLN A 661 -7.08 -5.92 -17.93
N ALA A 662 -6.61 -5.01 -17.05
CA ALA A 662 -5.33 -4.33 -17.25
C ALA A 662 -4.15 -5.30 -17.30
N LEU A 663 -4.11 -6.27 -16.40
CA LEU A 663 -3.11 -7.33 -16.39
C LEU A 663 -3.17 -8.19 -17.67
N ASP A 664 -4.37 -8.59 -18.10
CA ASP A 664 -4.57 -9.34 -19.36
C ASP A 664 -4.14 -8.53 -20.58
N LEU A 665 -4.41 -7.23 -20.64
CA LEU A 665 -3.98 -6.35 -21.72
C LEU A 665 -2.45 -6.22 -21.80
N VAL A 666 -1.78 -6.00 -20.67
CA VAL A 666 -0.31 -5.95 -20.61
C VAL A 666 0.29 -7.30 -20.97
N TRP A 667 -0.26 -8.39 -20.47
CA TRP A 667 0.16 -9.75 -20.82
C TRP A 667 0.06 -10.02 -22.32
N ALA A 668 -1.10 -9.73 -22.93
CA ALA A 668 -1.31 -9.90 -24.37
C ALA A 668 -0.39 -8.99 -25.20
N ASN A 669 -0.11 -7.77 -24.73
CA ASN A 669 0.85 -6.89 -25.38
C ASN A 669 2.27 -7.49 -25.39
N LEU A 670 2.74 -8.04 -24.26
CA LEU A 670 4.08 -8.60 -24.12
C LEU A 670 4.23 -9.93 -24.88
N THR A 671 3.26 -10.83 -24.77
CA THR A 671 3.35 -12.20 -25.28
C THR A 671 2.79 -12.37 -26.69
N GLU A 672 1.77 -11.61 -27.07
CA GLU A 672 1.05 -11.76 -28.34
C GLU A 672 1.21 -10.54 -29.26
N LYS A 673 1.91 -9.50 -28.79
CA LYS A 673 2.10 -8.22 -29.53
C LYS A 673 0.80 -7.47 -29.84
N GLN A 674 -0.23 -7.69 -29.03
CA GLN A 674 -1.48 -6.93 -29.17
C GLN A 674 -1.27 -5.47 -28.72
N ALA A 675 -1.80 -4.54 -29.49
CA ALA A 675 -1.72 -3.12 -29.11
C ALA A 675 -2.62 -2.82 -27.90
N LEU A 676 -2.13 -2.03 -26.95
CA LEU A 676 -2.94 -1.55 -25.84
C LEU A 676 -4.04 -0.62 -26.36
N PRO A 677 -5.30 -0.77 -25.92
CA PRO A 677 -6.40 0.15 -26.26
C PRO A 677 -6.04 1.61 -25.95
N PRO A 678 -6.57 2.59 -26.69
CA PRO A 678 -6.39 4.01 -26.36
C PRO A 678 -6.90 4.35 -24.96
N SER A 679 -6.26 5.31 -24.28
CA SER A 679 -6.73 5.86 -22.99
C SER A 679 -8.19 6.34 -23.11
N GLN A 680 -9.03 5.98 -22.14
CA GLN A 680 -10.47 6.15 -22.25
C GLN A 680 -11.18 6.20 -20.89
N VAL A 681 -12.37 6.77 -20.90
CA VAL A 681 -13.38 6.61 -19.86
C VAL A 681 -14.21 5.36 -20.19
N VAL A 682 -14.37 4.47 -19.21
CA VAL A 682 -15.23 3.29 -19.33
C VAL A 682 -16.56 3.58 -18.64
N ARG A 683 -17.65 3.57 -19.42
CA ARG A 683 -19.00 3.91 -18.93
C ARG A 683 -19.70 2.68 -18.39
N THR A 684 -19.57 2.45 -17.11
CA THR A 684 -20.22 1.36 -16.38
C THR A 684 -21.66 1.70 -16.02
N VAL A 685 -22.44 0.70 -15.68
CA VAL A 685 -23.83 0.84 -15.23
C VAL A 685 -24.02 0.14 -13.89
N PRO A 686 -24.27 0.88 -12.78
CA PRO A 686 -24.56 0.26 -11.51
C PRO A 686 -25.73 -0.73 -11.56
N ARG A 687 -25.68 -1.78 -10.73
CA ARG A 687 -26.69 -2.86 -10.71
C ARG A 687 -28.02 -2.47 -10.10
N GLY A 688 -28.10 -1.32 -9.41
CA GLY A 688 -29.32 -0.76 -8.84
C GLY A 688 -29.74 -1.32 -7.48
N ALA A 689 -29.33 -2.53 -7.10
CA ALA A 689 -29.59 -3.09 -5.76
C ALA A 689 -28.53 -4.13 -5.39
N ILE A 690 -28.13 -4.18 -4.12
CA ILE A 690 -27.08 -5.09 -3.63
C ILE A 690 -27.38 -6.57 -3.90
N THR A 691 -28.67 -6.96 -3.96
CA THR A 691 -29.12 -8.32 -4.24
C THR A 691 -29.21 -8.65 -5.72
N THR A 692 -29.09 -7.66 -6.61
CA THR A 692 -29.10 -7.88 -8.06
C THR A 692 -27.71 -8.33 -8.50
N PRO A 693 -27.53 -9.53 -9.09
CA PRO A 693 -26.25 -9.96 -9.59
C PRO A 693 -25.74 -9.02 -10.69
N LEU A 694 -24.45 -8.75 -10.67
CA LEU A 694 -23.77 -8.06 -11.79
C LEU A 694 -23.90 -8.89 -13.07
N ALA A 695 -24.06 -8.19 -14.18
CA ALA A 695 -24.12 -8.75 -15.52
C ALA A 695 -23.13 -7.99 -16.43
N GLU A 696 -22.83 -8.52 -17.62
CA GLU A 696 -21.90 -7.89 -18.58
C GLU A 696 -22.28 -6.44 -18.90
N VAL A 697 -23.57 -6.11 -18.93
CA VAL A 697 -24.06 -4.75 -19.17
C VAL A 697 -23.61 -3.77 -18.07
N ASN A 698 -23.36 -4.25 -16.87
CA ASN A 698 -22.84 -3.42 -15.76
C ASN A 698 -21.34 -3.16 -15.92
N LEU A 699 -20.62 -4.10 -16.49
CA LEU A 699 -19.17 -4.15 -16.56
C LEU A 699 -18.69 -4.25 -18.02
N PRO A 700 -18.95 -3.25 -18.88
CA PRO A 700 -18.48 -3.28 -20.25
C PRO A 700 -16.95 -3.37 -20.26
N ALA A 701 -16.41 -4.17 -21.17
CA ALA A 701 -14.96 -4.33 -21.30
C ALA A 701 -14.29 -3.02 -21.74
N ILE A 702 -13.00 -2.87 -21.41
CA ILE A 702 -12.17 -1.79 -21.97
C ILE A 702 -12.20 -1.89 -23.50
N ASN A 703 -12.68 -0.84 -24.16
CA ASN A 703 -12.96 -0.87 -25.59
C ASN A 703 -11.65 -0.77 -26.41
N PRO A 704 -11.33 -1.74 -27.29
CA PRO A 704 -10.13 -1.64 -28.13
C PRO A 704 -10.18 -0.48 -29.15
N ALA A 705 -11.36 0.04 -29.44
CA ALA A 705 -11.57 1.16 -30.38
C ALA A 705 -12.61 2.16 -29.85
N PRO A 706 -12.31 2.87 -28.75
CA PRO A 706 -13.27 3.77 -28.11
C PRO A 706 -13.64 4.93 -29.03
N ASP A 707 -14.89 5.36 -28.93
CA ASP A 707 -15.37 6.55 -29.63
C ASP A 707 -14.56 7.79 -29.22
N ALA A 708 -14.52 8.80 -30.08
CA ALA A 708 -13.77 10.02 -29.79
C ALA A 708 -14.25 10.73 -28.50
N GLY A 709 -15.54 10.60 -28.18
CA GLY A 709 -16.15 11.15 -26.96
C GLY A 709 -15.78 10.45 -25.67
N ASP A 710 -15.14 9.28 -25.75
CA ASP A 710 -14.69 8.53 -24.56
C ASP A 710 -13.16 8.54 -24.40
N ARG A 711 -12.41 9.12 -25.37
CA ARG A 711 -10.95 9.13 -25.34
C ARG A 711 -10.39 10.13 -24.35
N ILE A 712 -9.51 9.71 -23.49
CA ILE A 712 -8.66 10.57 -22.68
C ILE A 712 -7.44 10.93 -23.52
N VAL A 713 -7.17 12.23 -23.67
CA VAL A 713 -6.08 12.72 -24.54
C VAL A 713 -5.26 13.79 -23.84
N PHE A 714 -3.98 13.87 -24.21
CA PHE A 714 -3.11 14.99 -23.87
C PHE A 714 -2.86 15.82 -25.14
N THR A 715 -3.37 17.04 -25.16
CA THR A 715 -3.22 17.96 -26.28
C THR A 715 -3.21 19.40 -25.77
N ASP A 716 -2.49 20.28 -26.45
CA ASP A 716 -2.40 21.70 -26.10
C ASP A 716 -1.99 21.93 -24.62
N ASN A 717 -1.09 21.09 -24.10
CA ASN A 717 -0.70 21.07 -22.69
C ASN A 717 -1.88 20.89 -21.71
N GLN A 718 -2.87 20.13 -22.10
CA GLN A 718 -4.02 19.82 -21.26
C GLN A 718 -4.35 18.32 -21.33
N VAL A 719 -4.55 17.69 -20.15
CA VAL A 719 -5.20 16.38 -20.04
C VAL A 719 -6.71 16.62 -20.16
N ARG A 720 -7.30 16.12 -21.22
CA ARG A 720 -8.75 16.22 -21.47
C ARG A 720 -9.41 14.89 -21.15
N ILE A 721 -10.32 14.94 -20.19
CA ILE A 721 -11.08 13.80 -19.70
C ILE A 721 -12.54 13.97 -20.16
N PRO A 722 -13.15 13.00 -20.85
CA PRO A 722 -14.58 13.01 -21.12
C PRO A 722 -15.44 13.05 -19.86
N GLU A 723 -16.63 13.67 -19.98
CA GLU A 723 -17.65 13.65 -18.93
C GLU A 723 -18.13 12.25 -18.61
#